data_4686484e41a86660faf4f9d7f57c9114
#
_entry.id   4686484e41a86660faf4f9d7f57c9114
#
_cell.length_a   1.000
_cell.length_b   1.000
_cell.length_c   1.000
_cell.angle_alpha   90.00
_cell.angle_beta   90.00
_cell.angle_gamma   90.00
#
_symmetry.space_group_name_H-M   'P 1'
#
loop_
_entity.id
_entity.type
_entity.pdbx_description
1 polymer ?
#
loop_
_entity_poly.entity_id
_entity_poly.type
_entity_poly.pdbx_seq_one_letter_code
_entity_poly.pdbx_strand_id
1 'polypeptide(L)'
;MINLKVAYLRERNYSTEDLAQAPRIESEKLQFWEGILGTARITQLAEEHEKIRFHLSEIPYTVSEQYEIFMNIENPEPISDHPVFAPFYAYALQEGRRKFRMKKEEGAIRHSANLEKDFLRYTLNCLQKISVRTLILEMHRLKAEGKLAGKDEAEEYQDFLDRYLSDVSYIHELCEQYPVLFRMLREQAEQCADYFCEIISHLESDRQKIEEQFPGSAPISELSGIRCMYGDTHNHGKSVACVCLNETLQLIYKPRSLENELHFQKLLKRISSECALWDERMGIKIISRPDYGWEEKICFQECASEEEVKRFYQRAGILICLTYFFGTGDLHCENMIARGEYPVLIDLETLIPLQSQSITRNEVFDSVLKSGILPTYLPGSAKAGNEVGALSGEGGRKSRLQIPVIRDAYTSKMRIEYRHGIMNPTQNKIKYKGRSVEAAEYKNDLISGFQKTYHYVKSNPDFQEEMLRQAATCESRQVVSDTMKYAALLNSSYYPDLLKDGGDREIFVRTIGIVGKTRDQRLVESEAESMLRGDIPYFYNKGRDLMSEQQICIPDYFIDAPEQTVRNRLSKIGRRDEKLQVRLINLSLTIAGKLGKERMDFERKKSGLHKADQEKKVSADRLFSICEKLAGLILENVYEDEEGKLQVLSIDLSEQCRSKIRRVTHYFYEGIAGIVVYLYALERARKQRQETQGQAELQLEKKIADRL
;
A
#
# COMPACT_ATOMS: atom_id res chain seq x y z
N MET A 1 -25.61 6.93 -36.85
CA MET A 1 -25.31 8.16 -36.08
C MET A 1 -26.44 8.59 -35.16
N ILE A 2 -27.68 8.72 -35.61
CA ILE A 2 -28.80 9.16 -34.74
C ILE A 2 -29.10 8.17 -33.61
N ASN A 3 -29.07 6.87 -33.87
CA ASN A 3 -29.31 5.84 -32.82
C ASN A 3 -28.22 5.76 -31.75
N LEU A 4 -26.98 6.02 -32.13
CA LEU A 4 -25.84 6.06 -31.19
C LEU A 4 -25.93 7.24 -30.23
N LYS A 5 -26.27 8.42 -30.76
CA LYS A 5 -26.47 9.61 -29.91
C LYS A 5 -27.61 9.42 -28.92
N VAL A 6 -28.69 8.80 -29.33
CA VAL A 6 -29.87 8.51 -28.50
C VAL A 6 -29.52 7.49 -27.40
N ALA A 7 -28.80 6.41 -27.71
CA ALA A 7 -28.43 5.41 -26.70
C ALA A 7 -27.47 5.97 -25.63
N TYR A 8 -26.48 6.73 -26.03
CA TYR A 8 -25.55 7.41 -25.09
C TYR A 8 -26.26 8.44 -24.20
N LEU A 9 -27.20 9.20 -24.77
CA LEU A 9 -27.98 10.18 -24.02
C LEU A 9 -29.03 9.54 -23.07
N ARG A 10 -29.44 8.29 -23.30
CA ARG A 10 -30.25 7.52 -22.33
C ARG A 10 -29.48 7.17 -21.07
N GLU A 11 -28.17 6.89 -21.15
CA GLU A 11 -27.31 6.72 -19.97
C GLU A 11 -27.22 7.99 -19.11
N ARG A 12 -27.68 9.12 -19.66
CA ARG A 12 -27.70 10.43 -19.02
C ARG A 12 -29.07 10.87 -18.49
N ASN A 13 -30.05 10.00 -18.43
CA ASN A 13 -31.41 10.31 -18.02
C ASN A 13 -32.23 11.18 -18.96
N TYR A 14 -31.89 11.25 -20.23
CA TYR A 14 -32.74 11.94 -21.20
C TYR A 14 -33.65 10.97 -21.91
N SER A 15 -34.97 11.22 -21.87
CA SER A 15 -35.90 10.52 -22.70
C SER A 15 -35.73 10.91 -24.18
N THR A 16 -36.20 10.05 -25.09
CA THR A 16 -36.17 10.38 -26.52
C THR A 16 -36.99 11.62 -26.87
N GLU A 17 -37.95 12.03 -26.01
CA GLU A 17 -38.77 13.23 -26.15
C GLU A 17 -37.98 14.48 -25.68
N ASP A 18 -37.22 14.38 -24.61
CA ASP A 18 -36.35 15.47 -24.13
C ASP A 18 -35.24 15.80 -25.14
N LEU A 19 -34.74 14.80 -25.88
CA LEU A 19 -33.75 14.96 -26.93
C LEU A 19 -34.26 15.77 -28.13
N ALA A 20 -35.55 15.76 -28.40
CA ALA A 20 -36.15 16.55 -29.47
C ALA A 20 -36.29 18.05 -29.10
N GLN A 21 -36.31 18.36 -27.79
CA GLN A 21 -36.55 19.71 -27.28
C GLN A 21 -35.26 20.49 -26.89
N ALA A 22 -34.08 19.82 -26.68
CA ALA A 22 -32.84 20.46 -26.27
C ALA A 22 -31.66 20.24 -27.24
N PRO A 23 -31.79 20.61 -28.55
CA PRO A 23 -30.85 20.14 -29.58
C PRO A 23 -29.44 20.78 -29.48
N ARG A 24 -29.31 21.98 -28.92
CA ARG A 24 -28.09 22.77 -29.01
C ARG A 24 -27.08 22.48 -27.88
N ILE A 25 -27.54 22.48 -26.66
CA ILE A 25 -26.68 22.22 -25.49
C ILE A 25 -26.14 20.78 -25.50
N GLU A 26 -26.99 19.85 -25.89
CA GLU A 26 -26.70 18.42 -26.00
C GLU A 26 -25.68 18.11 -27.12
N SER A 27 -25.81 18.77 -28.27
CA SER A 27 -24.87 18.59 -29.39
C SER A 27 -23.46 19.13 -29.03
N GLU A 28 -23.36 20.24 -28.31
CA GLU A 28 -22.10 20.81 -27.86
C GLU A 28 -21.42 19.92 -26.81
N LYS A 29 -22.17 19.36 -25.88
CA LYS A 29 -21.64 18.40 -24.90
C LYS A 29 -21.18 17.10 -25.57
N LEU A 30 -21.98 16.57 -26.48
CA LEU A 30 -21.62 15.35 -27.20
C LEU A 30 -20.35 15.54 -28.04
N GLN A 31 -20.22 16.68 -28.71
CA GLN A 31 -19.00 17.05 -29.45
C GLN A 31 -17.78 17.18 -28.53
N PHE A 32 -17.97 17.74 -27.35
CA PHE A 32 -16.93 17.82 -26.33
C PHE A 32 -16.47 16.42 -25.89
N TRP A 33 -17.40 15.49 -25.66
CA TRP A 33 -17.04 14.12 -25.29
C TRP A 33 -16.48 13.31 -26.45
N GLU A 34 -17.00 13.48 -27.67
CA GLU A 34 -16.38 12.88 -28.86
C GLU A 34 -14.94 13.33 -29.04
N GLY A 35 -14.65 14.58 -28.70
CA GLY A 35 -13.28 15.13 -28.72
C GLY A 35 -12.35 14.54 -27.65
N ILE A 36 -12.89 14.12 -26.50
CA ILE A 36 -12.09 13.56 -25.39
C ILE A 36 -12.01 12.03 -25.46
N LEU A 37 -13.15 11.36 -25.67
CA LEU A 37 -13.28 9.90 -25.59
C LEU A 37 -13.16 9.21 -26.95
N GLY A 38 -13.42 9.92 -28.02
CA GLY A 38 -13.54 9.36 -29.37
C GLY A 38 -14.89 8.67 -29.63
N THR A 39 -15.32 8.67 -30.89
CA THR A 39 -16.63 8.11 -31.31
C THR A 39 -16.77 6.62 -31.01
N ALA A 40 -15.69 5.84 -31.11
CA ALA A 40 -15.70 4.40 -30.83
C ALA A 40 -16.05 4.10 -29.36
N ARG A 41 -15.48 4.86 -28.42
CA ARG A 41 -15.76 4.66 -26.98
C ARG A 41 -17.18 5.05 -26.62
N ILE A 42 -17.70 6.14 -27.19
CA ILE A 42 -19.10 6.56 -27.01
C ILE A 42 -20.07 5.50 -27.53
N THR A 43 -19.76 4.88 -28.66
CA THR A 43 -20.54 3.77 -29.21
C THR A 43 -20.59 2.59 -28.26
N GLN A 44 -19.44 2.19 -27.74
CA GLN A 44 -19.33 1.10 -26.77
C GLN A 44 -20.15 1.35 -25.50
N LEU A 45 -20.05 2.55 -24.92
CA LEU A 45 -20.85 2.95 -23.74
C LEU A 45 -22.37 2.85 -23.99
N ALA A 46 -22.81 3.24 -25.18
CA ALA A 46 -24.21 3.13 -25.58
C ALA A 46 -24.67 1.68 -25.67
N GLU A 47 -23.87 0.80 -26.26
CA GLU A 47 -24.19 -0.63 -26.39
C GLU A 47 -24.23 -1.33 -25.03
N GLU A 48 -23.31 -0.99 -24.14
CA GLU A 48 -23.26 -1.52 -22.78
C GLU A 48 -24.53 -1.14 -22.00
N HIS A 49 -24.99 0.09 -22.13
CA HIS A 49 -26.22 0.55 -21.47
C HIS A 49 -27.48 -0.19 -21.95
N GLU A 50 -27.62 -0.42 -23.24
CA GLU A 50 -28.79 -1.15 -23.78
C GLU A 50 -28.83 -2.61 -23.28
N LYS A 51 -27.69 -3.28 -23.12
CA LYS A 51 -27.65 -4.63 -22.55
C LYS A 51 -28.13 -4.67 -21.10
N ILE A 52 -27.82 -3.68 -20.32
CA ILE A 52 -28.22 -3.60 -18.88
C ILE A 52 -29.74 -3.40 -18.79
N ARG A 53 -30.29 -2.49 -19.56
CA ARG A 53 -31.72 -2.16 -19.55
C ARG A 53 -32.60 -3.37 -19.91
N PHE A 54 -32.18 -4.17 -20.89
CA PHE A 54 -32.87 -5.40 -21.29
C PHE A 54 -32.92 -6.41 -20.15
N HIS A 55 -31.82 -6.56 -19.39
CA HIS A 55 -31.71 -7.55 -18.33
C HIS A 55 -32.52 -7.21 -17.08
N LEU A 56 -32.63 -5.94 -16.71
CA LEU A 56 -33.45 -5.49 -15.58
C LEU A 56 -34.95 -5.75 -15.77
N SER A 57 -35.42 -5.76 -16.99
CA SER A 57 -36.85 -6.07 -17.32
C SER A 57 -37.20 -7.54 -17.15
N GLU A 58 -36.23 -8.45 -17.10
CA GLU A 58 -36.44 -9.90 -17.05
C GLU A 58 -36.29 -10.53 -15.67
N ILE A 59 -35.86 -9.76 -14.64
CA ILE A 59 -35.62 -10.30 -13.30
C ILE A 59 -36.90 -10.30 -12.48
N PRO A 60 -37.43 -11.48 -12.08
CA PRO A 60 -38.52 -11.55 -11.12
C PRO A 60 -38.01 -11.15 -9.73
N TYR A 61 -38.47 -10.01 -9.25
CA TYR A 61 -38.06 -9.46 -7.95
C TYR A 61 -38.93 -10.03 -6.83
N THR A 62 -38.41 -10.94 -6.03
CA THR A 62 -39.07 -11.39 -4.79
C THR A 62 -38.24 -11.01 -3.57
N VAL A 63 -38.67 -10.00 -2.85
CA VAL A 63 -37.97 -9.39 -1.70
C VAL A 63 -37.94 -10.31 -0.47
N SER A 64 -38.93 -11.16 -0.27
CA SER A 64 -39.13 -11.92 0.98
C SER A 64 -38.07 -13.00 1.23
N GLU A 65 -37.67 -13.74 0.20
CA GLU A 65 -36.63 -14.80 0.33
C GLU A 65 -35.23 -14.24 0.55
N GLN A 66 -35.03 -13.00 0.21
CA GLN A 66 -33.71 -12.35 0.23
C GLN A 66 -33.44 -11.65 1.55
N TYR A 67 -34.47 -11.20 2.26
CA TYR A 67 -34.35 -10.64 3.60
C TYR A 67 -33.83 -11.68 4.60
N GLU A 68 -34.23 -12.95 4.46
CA GLU A 68 -33.72 -14.04 5.31
C GLU A 68 -32.23 -14.32 5.07
N ILE A 69 -31.71 -14.09 3.86
CA ILE A 69 -30.30 -14.27 3.54
C ILE A 69 -29.44 -13.22 4.26
N PHE A 70 -29.90 -11.97 4.33
CA PHE A 70 -29.21 -10.89 5.01
C PHE A 70 -29.22 -11.04 6.53
N MET A 71 -30.36 -11.48 7.09
CA MET A 71 -30.50 -11.68 8.55
C MET A 71 -29.67 -12.85 9.07
N ASN A 72 -29.29 -13.79 8.20
CA ASN A 72 -28.45 -14.95 8.55
C ASN A 72 -26.95 -14.74 8.33
N ILE A 73 -26.51 -13.54 7.93
CA ILE A 73 -25.08 -13.19 7.87
C ILE A 73 -24.65 -12.74 9.27
N GLU A 74 -24.18 -13.66 10.09
CA GLU A 74 -23.62 -13.34 11.40
C GLU A 74 -22.33 -12.50 11.22
N ASN A 75 -22.31 -11.30 11.83
CA ASN A 75 -21.19 -10.37 12.01
C ASN A 75 -20.16 -10.23 10.87
N PRO A 76 -20.30 -9.24 10.01
CA PRO A 76 -19.18 -8.75 9.21
C PRO A 76 -18.32 -7.79 10.03
N GLU A 77 -17.01 -7.98 10.09
CA GLU A 77 -16.09 -6.97 10.62
C GLU A 77 -16.09 -5.70 9.76
N PRO A 78 -15.72 -4.56 10.26
CA PRO A 78 -16.36 -3.58 11.13
C PRO A 78 -16.87 -2.34 10.39
N ILE A 79 -17.81 -2.46 9.43
CA ILE A 79 -18.48 -1.27 8.84
C ILE A 79 -19.93 -1.15 9.33
N SER A 80 -20.41 -2.03 10.15
CA SER A 80 -21.64 -2.14 10.94
C SER A 80 -22.18 -3.57 10.91
N ASP A 81 -22.78 -3.98 11.99
CA ASP A 81 -23.28 -5.35 12.19
C ASP A 81 -24.39 -5.79 11.20
N HIS A 82 -24.90 -4.88 10.37
CA HIS A 82 -25.87 -5.15 9.32
C HIS A 82 -25.65 -4.23 8.11
N PRO A 83 -25.92 -4.69 6.89
CA PRO A 83 -25.83 -3.84 5.71
C PRO A 83 -26.93 -2.80 5.72
N VAL A 84 -26.56 -1.51 5.69
CA VAL A 84 -27.56 -0.46 5.48
C VAL A 84 -28.19 -0.63 4.08
N PHE A 85 -29.49 -0.35 3.94
CA PHE A 85 -30.23 -0.47 2.69
C PHE A 85 -30.29 -1.89 2.09
N ALA A 86 -30.33 -2.93 2.95
CA ALA A 86 -30.26 -4.34 2.53
C ALA A 86 -31.20 -4.71 1.36
N PRO A 87 -32.48 -4.30 1.29
CA PRO A 87 -33.39 -4.66 0.17
C PRO A 87 -32.86 -4.23 -1.20
N PHE A 88 -32.15 -3.10 -1.27
CA PHE A 88 -31.61 -2.59 -2.52
C PHE A 88 -30.61 -3.53 -3.20
N TYR A 89 -29.84 -4.29 -2.43
CA TYR A 89 -28.79 -5.17 -2.98
C TYR A 89 -29.32 -6.52 -3.45
N ALA A 90 -30.55 -6.82 -3.11
CA ALA A 90 -31.11 -8.15 -3.29
C ALA A 90 -31.00 -8.66 -4.73
N TYR A 91 -31.31 -7.83 -5.72
CA TYR A 91 -31.27 -8.25 -7.12
C TYR A 91 -29.83 -8.55 -7.61
N ALA A 92 -28.87 -7.67 -7.33
CA ALA A 92 -27.49 -7.86 -7.76
C ALA A 92 -26.83 -9.07 -7.08
N LEU A 93 -27.14 -9.29 -5.79
CA LEU A 93 -26.69 -10.46 -5.05
C LEU A 93 -27.31 -11.76 -5.60
N GLN A 94 -28.56 -11.72 -6.03
CA GLN A 94 -29.22 -12.90 -6.62
C GLN A 94 -28.52 -13.35 -7.90
N GLU A 95 -28.16 -12.43 -8.79
CA GLU A 95 -27.43 -12.73 -10.02
C GLU A 95 -26.04 -13.31 -9.71
N GLY A 96 -25.27 -12.65 -8.85
CA GLY A 96 -23.98 -13.17 -8.40
C GLY A 96 -24.09 -14.56 -7.74
N ARG A 97 -25.11 -14.76 -6.88
CA ARG A 97 -25.37 -16.04 -6.22
C ARG A 97 -25.75 -17.13 -7.21
N ARG A 98 -26.61 -16.82 -8.19
CA ARG A 98 -26.99 -17.77 -9.25
C ARG A 98 -25.75 -18.23 -10.03
N LYS A 99 -24.92 -17.30 -10.46
CA LYS A 99 -23.66 -17.57 -11.18
C LYS A 99 -22.70 -18.40 -10.34
N PHE A 100 -22.52 -18.03 -9.07
CA PHE A 100 -21.68 -18.76 -8.13
C PHE A 100 -22.17 -20.19 -7.92
N ARG A 101 -23.47 -20.42 -7.70
CA ARG A 101 -24.05 -21.77 -7.49
C ARG A 101 -23.92 -22.65 -8.72
N MET A 102 -24.16 -22.12 -9.92
CA MET A 102 -24.03 -22.90 -11.16
C MET A 102 -22.64 -23.45 -11.39
N LYS A 103 -21.59 -22.70 -11.00
CA LYS A 103 -20.20 -23.11 -11.18
C LYS A 103 -19.65 -23.94 -10.00
N LYS A 104 -20.28 -23.87 -8.83
CA LYS A 104 -19.85 -24.56 -7.60
C LYS A 104 -20.06 -26.08 -7.66
N GLU A 105 -20.95 -26.59 -8.51
CA GLU A 105 -21.35 -28.01 -8.53
C GLU A 105 -20.32 -28.92 -9.23
N GLU A 106 -19.24 -28.38 -9.78
CA GLU A 106 -18.23 -29.10 -10.56
C GLU A 106 -16.95 -29.34 -9.74
N GLY A 107 -16.94 -30.24 -8.73
CA GLY A 107 -15.71 -30.53 -8.02
C GLY A 107 -15.78 -31.73 -7.08
N ALA A 108 -14.62 -32.30 -6.72
CA ALA A 108 -14.50 -33.43 -5.79
C ALA A 108 -14.38 -32.99 -4.31
N ILE A 109 -14.04 -31.69 -4.06
CA ILE A 109 -13.91 -31.14 -2.71
C ILE A 109 -15.29 -30.69 -2.23
N ARG A 110 -15.70 -31.18 -1.05
CA ARG A 110 -16.95 -30.74 -0.42
C ARG A 110 -16.87 -29.27 -0.03
N HIS A 111 -17.93 -28.50 -0.27
CA HIS A 111 -18.02 -27.11 0.11
C HIS A 111 -18.86 -26.93 1.37
N SER A 112 -18.31 -26.23 2.35
CA SER A 112 -19.03 -25.86 3.58
C SER A 112 -20.17 -24.86 3.28
N ALA A 113 -21.21 -24.86 4.13
CA ALA A 113 -22.26 -23.84 4.08
C ALA A 113 -21.72 -22.42 4.32
N ASN A 114 -20.58 -22.28 4.99
CA ASN A 114 -19.93 -20.99 5.24
C ASN A 114 -19.36 -20.34 3.98
N LEU A 115 -19.00 -21.15 2.96
CA LEU A 115 -18.45 -20.62 1.71
C LEU A 115 -19.40 -19.66 1.00
N GLU A 116 -20.70 -19.99 0.93
CA GLU A 116 -21.71 -19.11 0.34
C GLU A 116 -21.91 -17.84 1.17
N LYS A 117 -21.84 -17.95 2.51
CA LYS A 117 -21.89 -16.78 3.41
C LYS A 117 -20.68 -15.86 3.19
N ASP A 118 -19.49 -16.40 3.03
CA ASP A 118 -18.27 -15.62 2.77
C ASP A 118 -18.38 -14.88 1.43
N PHE A 119 -18.89 -15.57 0.38
CA PHE A 119 -19.16 -14.96 -0.93
C PHE A 119 -20.14 -13.79 -0.82
N LEU A 120 -21.30 -14.02 -0.18
CA LEU A 120 -22.33 -12.99 -0.07
C LEU A 120 -21.85 -11.78 0.74
N ARG A 121 -21.12 -12.04 1.83
CA ARG A 121 -20.54 -10.97 2.66
C ARG A 121 -19.55 -10.11 1.87
N TYR A 122 -18.64 -10.75 1.14
CA TYR A 122 -17.66 -10.02 0.33
C TYR A 122 -18.34 -9.20 -0.76
N THR A 123 -19.25 -9.81 -1.51
CA THR A 123 -20.00 -9.14 -2.59
C THR A 123 -20.78 -7.95 -2.05
N LEU A 124 -21.50 -8.12 -0.95
CA LEU A 124 -22.29 -7.06 -0.33
C LEU A 124 -21.43 -5.85 0.06
N ASN A 125 -20.26 -6.07 0.66
CA ASN A 125 -19.35 -4.99 1.01
C ASN A 125 -18.88 -4.21 -0.23
N CYS A 126 -18.62 -4.88 -1.34
CA CYS A 126 -18.27 -4.25 -2.61
C CYS A 126 -19.45 -3.40 -3.15
N LEU A 127 -20.66 -3.94 -3.15
CA LEU A 127 -21.86 -3.23 -3.63
C LEU A 127 -22.19 -2.01 -2.77
N GLN A 128 -22.08 -2.15 -1.45
CA GLN A 128 -22.33 -1.05 -0.51
C GLN A 128 -21.36 0.12 -0.70
N LYS A 129 -20.08 -0.17 -0.93
CA LYS A 129 -19.05 0.85 -1.20
C LYS A 129 -19.43 1.76 -2.39
N ILE A 130 -20.01 1.18 -3.43
CA ILE A 130 -20.40 1.90 -4.65
C ILE A 130 -21.65 2.74 -4.44
N SER A 131 -22.66 2.23 -3.75
CA SER A 131 -24.05 2.73 -3.78
C SER A 131 -24.47 3.57 -2.57
N VAL A 132 -23.82 3.42 -1.41
CA VAL A 132 -24.30 4.00 -0.15
C VAL A 132 -24.51 5.51 -0.21
N ARG A 133 -23.68 6.25 -0.96
CA ARG A 133 -23.83 7.71 -1.12
C ARG A 133 -25.10 8.08 -1.86
N THR A 134 -25.40 7.34 -2.91
CA THR A 134 -26.61 7.54 -3.71
C THR A 134 -27.87 7.23 -2.90
N LEU A 135 -27.87 6.14 -2.14
CA LEU A 135 -29.03 5.76 -1.32
C LEU A 135 -29.28 6.73 -0.16
N ILE A 136 -28.22 7.25 0.48
CA ILE A 136 -28.34 8.32 1.47
C ILE A 136 -28.94 9.58 0.82
N LEU A 137 -28.47 9.97 -0.35
CA LEU A 137 -29.00 11.14 -1.06
C LEU A 137 -30.49 10.98 -1.40
N GLU A 138 -30.90 9.84 -1.92
CA GLU A 138 -32.29 9.57 -2.28
C GLU A 138 -33.22 9.54 -1.04
N MET A 139 -32.77 8.93 0.06
CA MET A 139 -33.49 8.97 1.33
C MET A 139 -33.66 10.42 1.82
N HIS A 140 -32.62 11.22 1.78
CA HIS A 140 -32.71 12.65 2.15
C HIS A 140 -33.63 13.45 1.24
N ARG A 141 -33.62 13.14 -0.06
CA ARG A 141 -34.53 13.78 -1.03
C ARG A 141 -36.00 13.49 -0.68
N LEU A 142 -36.33 12.23 -0.47
CA LEU A 142 -37.71 11.83 -0.06
C LEU A 142 -38.10 12.44 1.28
N LYS A 143 -37.19 12.52 2.23
CA LYS A 143 -37.43 13.18 3.53
C LYS A 143 -37.70 14.68 3.34
N ALA A 144 -36.90 15.38 2.55
CA ALA A 144 -37.09 16.80 2.28
C ALA A 144 -38.43 17.09 1.54
N GLU A 145 -38.88 16.17 0.72
CA GLU A 145 -40.20 16.22 0.06
C GLU A 145 -41.37 15.83 0.97
N GLY A 146 -41.12 15.47 2.24
CA GLY A 146 -42.14 15.05 3.20
C GLY A 146 -42.79 13.70 2.85
N LYS A 147 -42.13 12.86 2.05
CA LYS A 147 -42.65 11.58 1.57
C LYS A 147 -42.35 10.39 2.47
N LEU A 148 -41.41 10.52 3.42
CA LEU A 148 -41.13 9.48 4.39
C LEU A 148 -42.11 9.57 5.57
N ALA A 149 -42.66 8.42 5.96
CA ALA A 149 -43.56 8.29 7.09
C ALA A 149 -42.79 7.69 8.28
N GLY A 150 -43.02 8.26 9.46
CA GLY A 150 -42.40 7.80 10.72
C GLY A 150 -42.62 8.79 11.84
N LYS A 151 -42.57 8.34 13.09
CA LYS A 151 -42.62 9.19 14.28
C LYS A 151 -41.24 9.71 14.68
N ASP A 152 -40.21 9.01 14.23
CA ASP A 152 -38.83 9.33 14.44
C ASP A 152 -37.96 8.94 13.25
N GLU A 153 -36.68 9.25 13.29
CA GLU A 153 -35.74 9.01 12.21
C GLU A 153 -35.48 7.53 11.89
N ALA A 154 -35.71 6.63 12.87
CA ALA A 154 -35.56 5.18 12.66
C ALA A 154 -36.79 4.62 11.89
N GLU A 155 -38.01 5.06 12.26
CA GLU A 155 -39.23 4.69 11.53
C GLU A 155 -39.20 5.26 10.10
N GLU A 156 -38.73 6.50 9.89
CA GLU A 156 -38.55 7.06 8.54
C GLU A 156 -37.55 6.25 7.69
N TYR A 157 -36.47 5.75 8.31
CA TYR A 157 -35.53 4.86 7.62
C TYR A 157 -36.19 3.53 7.24
N GLN A 158 -36.96 2.93 8.15
CA GLN A 158 -37.67 1.69 7.86
C GLN A 158 -38.72 1.87 6.78
N ASP A 159 -39.42 2.99 6.77
CA ASP A 159 -40.37 3.35 5.71
C ASP A 159 -39.68 3.47 4.33
N PHE A 160 -38.45 4.01 4.31
CA PHE A 160 -37.63 4.05 3.09
C PHE A 160 -37.28 2.64 2.57
N LEU A 161 -36.96 1.70 3.48
CA LEU A 161 -36.68 0.32 3.09
C LEU A 161 -37.94 -0.38 2.55
N ASP A 162 -39.05 -0.30 3.29
CA ASP A 162 -40.24 -1.12 3.05
C ASP A 162 -41.06 -0.58 1.87
N ARG A 163 -41.21 0.73 1.77
CA ARG A 163 -42.08 1.37 0.80
C ARG A 163 -41.40 1.78 -0.50
N TYR A 164 -40.08 2.03 -0.45
CA TYR A 164 -39.32 2.47 -1.62
C TYR A 164 -38.32 1.42 -2.10
N LEU A 165 -37.36 1.00 -1.27
CA LEU A 165 -36.34 0.06 -1.71
C LEU A 165 -36.85 -1.37 -1.94
N SER A 166 -38.04 -1.71 -1.43
CA SER A 166 -38.73 -2.97 -1.70
C SER A 166 -39.74 -2.88 -2.85
N ASP A 167 -39.99 -1.69 -3.37
CA ASP A 167 -40.89 -1.48 -4.51
C ASP A 167 -40.12 -1.53 -5.85
N VAL A 168 -40.48 -2.48 -6.68
CA VAL A 168 -39.91 -2.68 -8.01
C VAL A 168 -40.02 -1.42 -8.87
N SER A 169 -41.15 -0.70 -8.80
CA SER A 169 -41.36 0.52 -9.59
C SER A 169 -40.32 1.60 -9.19
N TYR A 170 -40.10 1.78 -7.91
CA TYR A 170 -39.12 2.76 -7.44
C TYR A 170 -37.67 2.34 -7.79
N ILE A 171 -37.36 1.04 -7.72
CA ILE A 171 -36.06 0.54 -8.19
C ILE A 171 -35.86 0.81 -9.68
N HIS A 172 -36.91 0.67 -10.50
CA HIS A 172 -36.85 1.04 -11.93
C HIS A 172 -36.59 2.55 -12.11
N GLU A 173 -37.28 3.40 -11.35
CA GLU A 173 -37.02 4.85 -11.36
C GLU A 173 -35.57 5.18 -10.98
N LEU A 174 -35.03 4.54 -9.94
CA LEU A 174 -33.63 4.68 -9.56
C LEU A 174 -32.67 4.21 -10.66
N CYS A 175 -33.00 3.12 -11.36
CA CYS A 175 -32.21 2.63 -12.46
C CYS A 175 -32.16 3.63 -13.63
N GLU A 176 -33.28 4.24 -13.97
CA GLU A 176 -33.33 5.29 -14.99
C GLU A 176 -32.56 6.54 -14.55
N GLN A 177 -32.56 6.86 -13.28
CA GLN A 177 -31.84 8.01 -12.71
C GLN A 177 -30.34 7.79 -12.54
N TYR A 178 -29.90 6.55 -12.23
CA TYR A 178 -28.52 6.17 -11.94
C TYR A 178 -28.09 4.93 -12.74
N PRO A 179 -28.14 4.96 -14.09
CA PRO A 179 -27.87 3.77 -14.90
C PRO A 179 -26.45 3.23 -14.70
N VAL A 180 -25.47 4.10 -14.49
CA VAL A 180 -24.07 3.72 -14.21
C VAL A 180 -23.96 2.96 -12.89
N LEU A 181 -24.71 3.37 -11.85
CA LEU A 181 -24.75 2.65 -10.59
C LEU A 181 -25.22 1.21 -10.78
N PHE A 182 -26.34 1.01 -11.46
CA PHE A 182 -26.92 -0.32 -11.63
C PHE A 182 -26.03 -1.23 -12.49
N ARG A 183 -25.41 -0.69 -13.54
CA ARG A 183 -24.38 -1.40 -14.31
C ARG A 183 -23.23 -1.88 -13.41
N MET A 184 -22.65 -0.97 -12.62
CA MET A 184 -21.55 -1.29 -11.74
C MET A 184 -21.92 -2.32 -10.67
N LEU A 185 -23.11 -2.25 -10.09
CA LEU A 185 -23.55 -3.23 -9.09
C LEU A 185 -23.63 -4.64 -9.69
N ARG A 186 -24.17 -4.76 -10.90
CA ARG A 186 -24.25 -6.03 -11.61
C ARG A 186 -22.86 -6.57 -11.94
N GLU A 187 -22.01 -5.76 -12.61
CA GLU A 187 -20.64 -6.15 -12.98
C GLU A 187 -19.84 -6.56 -11.76
N GLN A 188 -19.94 -5.84 -10.66
CA GLN A 188 -19.25 -6.16 -9.42
C GLN A 188 -19.73 -7.50 -8.81
N ALA A 189 -21.01 -7.78 -8.80
CA ALA A 189 -21.55 -9.05 -8.31
C ALA A 189 -21.10 -10.23 -9.18
N GLU A 190 -21.08 -10.06 -10.50
CA GLU A 190 -20.58 -11.05 -11.44
C GLU A 190 -19.08 -11.31 -11.28
N GLN A 191 -18.27 -10.24 -11.13
CA GLN A 191 -16.83 -10.34 -10.90
C GLN A 191 -16.52 -11.07 -9.60
N CYS A 192 -17.23 -10.78 -8.51
CA CYS A 192 -17.08 -11.50 -7.25
C CYS A 192 -17.38 -13.00 -7.42
N ALA A 193 -18.44 -13.35 -8.18
CA ALA A 193 -18.78 -14.75 -8.43
C ALA A 193 -17.70 -15.45 -9.28
N ASP A 194 -17.21 -14.81 -10.34
CA ASP A 194 -16.14 -15.34 -11.17
C ASP A 194 -14.87 -15.56 -10.36
N TYR A 195 -14.50 -14.61 -9.52
CA TYR A 195 -13.29 -14.70 -8.70
C TYR A 195 -13.36 -15.85 -7.68
N PHE A 196 -14.48 -16.01 -6.97
CA PHE A 196 -14.64 -17.14 -6.05
C PHE A 196 -14.62 -18.49 -6.78
N CYS A 197 -15.25 -18.58 -7.93
CA CYS A 197 -15.23 -19.79 -8.76
C CYS A 197 -13.82 -20.10 -9.30
N GLU A 198 -13.05 -19.07 -9.66
CA GLU A 198 -11.66 -19.21 -10.09
C GLU A 198 -10.79 -19.80 -8.97
N ILE A 199 -10.91 -19.28 -7.73
CA ILE A 199 -10.19 -19.83 -6.57
C ILE A 199 -10.54 -21.30 -6.35
N ILE A 200 -11.82 -21.68 -6.45
CA ILE A 200 -12.28 -23.07 -6.31
C ILE A 200 -11.67 -23.96 -7.41
N SER A 201 -11.71 -23.52 -8.66
CA SER A 201 -11.14 -24.24 -9.79
C SER A 201 -9.63 -24.44 -9.64
N HIS A 202 -8.91 -23.42 -9.19
CA HIS A 202 -7.47 -23.50 -8.94
C HIS A 202 -7.14 -24.43 -7.77
N LEU A 203 -7.97 -24.43 -6.72
CA LEU A 203 -7.83 -25.34 -5.60
C LEU A 203 -7.98 -26.81 -6.05
N GLU A 204 -9.00 -27.11 -6.84
CA GLU A 204 -9.20 -28.48 -7.39
C GLU A 204 -8.02 -28.92 -8.26
N SER A 205 -7.52 -28.00 -9.11
CA SER A 205 -6.39 -28.28 -10.00
C SER A 205 -5.08 -28.52 -9.25
N ASP A 206 -4.88 -27.84 -8.12
CA ASP A 206 -3.64 -27.89 -7.35
C ASP A 206 -3.72 -28.80 -6.11
N ARG A 207 -4.85 -29.44 -5.85
CA ARG A 207 -5.12 -30.25 -4.65
C ARG A 207 -3.97 -31.14 -4.26
N GLN A 208 -3.50 -31.99 -5.19
CA GLN A 208 -2.41 -32.93 -4.93
C GLN A 208 -1.12 -32.20 -4.51
N LYS A 209 -0.75 -31.13 -5.20
CA LYS A 209 0.46 -30.34 -4.85
C LYS A 209 0.34 -29.65 -3.50
N ILE A 210 -0.85 -29.17 -3.16
CA ILE A 210 -1.12 -28.58 -1.86
C ILE A 210 -0.95 -29.64 -0.75
N GLU A 211 -1.51 -30.84 -0.94
CA GLU A 211 -1.36 -31.96 -0.01
C GLU A 211 0.12 -32.39 0.18
N GLU A 212 0.91 -32.37 -0.90
CA GLU A 212 2.34 -32.71 -0.86
C GLU A 212 3.19 -31.62 -0.19
N GLN A 213 2.89 -30.33 -0.43
CA GLN A 213 3.76 -29.23 -0.04
C GLN A 213 3.43 -28.65 1.34
N PHE A 214 2.17 -28.69 1.74
CA PHE A 214 1.73 -28.12 3.02
C PHE A 214 1.39 -29.26 4.02
N PRO A 215 2.31 -29.64 4.94
CA PRO A 215 2.11 -30.74 5.89
C PRO A 215 0.88 -30.52 6.76
N GLY A 216 0.12 -31.59 7.00
CA GLY A 216 -1.13 -31.54 7.77
C GLY A 216 -2.36 -31.27 6.91
N SER A 217 -2.21 -31.14 5.60
CA SER A 217 -3.31 -30.90 4.66
C SER A 217 -3.96 -32.17 4.12
N ALA A 218 -3.38 -33.35 4.34
CA ALA A 218 -3.81 -34.56 3.68
C ALA A 218 -4.92 -35.32 4.45
N PRO A 219 -5.91 -35.89 3.74
CA PRO A 219 -6.39 -35.44 2.44
C PRO A 219 -7.29 -34.23 2.53
N ILE A 220 -7.25 -33.35 1.55
CA ILE A 220 -8.19 -32.21 1.47
C ILE A 220 -9.56 -32.75 1.08
N SER A 221 -10.52 -32.72 2.00
CA SER A 221 -11.88 -33.22 1.81
C SER A 221 -12.92 -32.10 1.79
N GLU A 222 -12.58 -30.92 2.35
CA GLU A 222 -13.52 -29.82 2.48
C GLU A 222 -12.85 -28.46 2.28
N LEU A 223 -13.51 -27.61 1.48
CA LEU A 223 -13.28 -26.17 1.45
C LEU A 223 -14.20 -25.50 2.48
N SER A 224 -13.61 -25.12 3.61
CA SER A 224 -14.36 -24.58 4.76
C SER A 224 -14.76 -23.13 4.61
N GLY A 225 -14.00 -22.32 3.84
CA GLY A 225 -14.31 -20.91 3.55
C GLY A 225 -13.26 -20.20 2.72
N ILE A 226 -13.64 -19.06 2.13
CA ILE A 226 -12.76 -18.13 1.41
C ILE A 226 -12.99 -16.73 1.97
N ARG A 227 -11.96 -16.15 2.57
CA ARG A 227 -11.99 -14.80 3.09
C ARG A 227 -11.11 -13.91 2.24
N CYS A 228 -11.72 -13.09 1.38
CA CYS A 228 -10.99 -12.09 0.63
C CYS A 228 -10.49 -11.01 1.59
N MET A 229 -9.20 -10.69 1.52
CA MET A 229 -8.59 -9.65 2.33
C MET A 229 -8.97 -8.30 1.75
N TYR A 230 -9.38 -7.36 2.61
CA TYR A 230 -9.82 -6.02 2.22
C TYR A 230 -8.62 -5.14 1.84
N GLY A 231 -7.94 -5.54 0.74
CA GLY A 231 -6.89 -4.76 0.11
C GLY A 231 -7.37 -4.14 -1.19
N ASP A 232 -6.43 -3.61 -1.95
CA ASP A 232 -6.69 -3.15 -3.31
C ASP A 232 -7.14 -4.32 -4.18
N THR A 233 -8.13 -4.05 -5.03
CA THR A 233 -8.55 -5.00 -6.07
C THR A 233 -7.88 -4.64 -7.38
N HIS A 234 -7.52 -5.66 -8.16
CA HIS A 234 -6.90 -5.57 -9.46
C HIS A 234 -7.54 -6.57 -10.41
N ASN A 235 -7.35 -6.41 -11.69
CA ASN A 235 -7.67 -7.40 -12.70
C ASN A 235 -9.06 -8.06 -12.50
N HIS A 236 -10.13 -7.26 -12.62
CA HIS A 236 -11.52 -7.68 -12.45
C HIS A 236 -11.90 -8.07 -11.01
N GLY A 237 -11.58 -7.20 -10.05
CA GLY A 237 -12.00 -7.33 -8.67
C GLY A 237 -11.26 -8.38 -7.86
N LYS A 238 -10.11 -8.88 -8.34
CA LYS A 238 -9.30 -9.88 -7.64
C LYS A 238 -8.47 -9.24 -6.53
N SER A 239 -8.38 -9.90 -5.41
CA SER A 239 -7.57 -9.49 -4.25
C SER A 239 -6.95 -10.70 -3.56
N VAL A 240 -6.03 -10.50 -2.64
CA VAL A 240 -5.47 -11.60 -1.83
C VAL A 240 -6.58 -12.24 -1.00
N ALA A 241 -6.64 -13.58 -0.98
CA ALA A 241 -7.64 -14.33 -0.23
C ALA A 241 -7.00 -15.35 0.72
N CYS A 242 -7.60 -15.52 1.91
CA CYS A 242 -7.28 -16.62 2.82
C CYS A 242 -8.26 -17.76 2.59
N VAL A 243 -7.76 -18.90 2.16
CA VAL A 243 -8.53 -20.11 1.86
C VAL A 243 -8.39 -21.09 3.03
N CYS A 244 -9.51 -21.50 3.61
CA CYS A 244 -9.56 -22.41 4.76
C CYS A 244 -9.96 -23.81 4.29
N LEU A 245 -9.14 -24.81 4.59
CA LEU A 245 -9.31 -26.19 4.20
C LEU A 245 -9.40 -27.08 5.44
N ASN A 246 -10.34 -28.03 5.43
CA ASN A 246 -10.57 -28.97 6.55
C ASN A 246 -10.63 -28.27 7.92
N GLU A 247 -11.17 -27.04 8.00
CA GLU A 247 -11.26 -26.17 9.18
C GLU A 247 -9.90 -25.75 9.81
N THR A 248 -8.81 -26.39 9.50
CA THR A 248 -7.51 -26.26 10.17
C THR A 248 -6.42 -25.65 9.32
N LEU A 249 -6.30 -26.04 8.05
CA LEU A 249 -5.28 -25.53 7.14
C LEU A 249 -5.74 -24.21 6.53
N GLN A 250 -4.93 -23.17 6.66
CA GLN A 250 -5.16 -21.86 6.05
C GLN A 250 -4.02 -21.55 5.09
N LEU A 251 -4.37 -21.28 3.84
CA LEU A 251 -3.45 -20.87 2.80
C LEU A 251 -3.79 -19.45 2.34
N ILE A 252 -2.79 -18.72 1.86
CA ILE A 252 -2.97 -17.44 1.19
C ILE A 252 -2.94 -17.68 -0.31
N TYR A 253 -4.04 -17.34 -0.96
CA TYR A 253 -4.16 -17.32 -2.42
C TYR A 253 -3.85 -15.91 -2.92
N LYS A 254 -2.94 -15.80 -3.88
CA LYS A 254 -2.60 -14.54 -4.56
C LYS A 254 -2.91 -14.66 -6.05
N PRO A 255 -3.71 -13.73 -6.62
CA PRO A 255 -4.10 -13.77 -8.04
C PRO A 255 -2.99 -13.20 -8.94
N ARG A 256 -1.75 -13.65 -8.76
CA ARG A 256 -0.57 -13.31 -9.54
C ARG A 256 0.50 -14.39 -9.39
N SER A 257 1.44 -14.42 -10.33
CA SER A 257 2.62 -15.29 -10.21
C SER A 257 3.43 -14.99 -8.95
N LEU A 258 3.98 -16.04 -8.34
CA LEU A 258 4.86 -15.97 -7.16
C LEU A 258 6.31 -16.38 -7.50
N GLU A 259 6.69 -16.30 -8.76
CA GLU A 259 8.07 -16.64 -9.18
C GLU A 259 9.12 -15.72 -8.54
N ASN A 260 8.80 -14.45 -8.32
CA ASN A 260 9.69 -13.50 -7.65
C ASN A 260 9.95 -13.93 -6.20
N GLU A 261 8.91 -14.35 -5.48
CA GLU A 261 9.02 -14.89 -4.13
C GLU A 261 9.87 -16.18 -4.10
N LEU A 262 9.63 -17.11 -5.02
CA LEU A 262 10.40 -18.35 -5.12
C LEU A 262 11.88 -18.07 -5.42
N HIS A 263 12.20 -17.18 -6.34
CA HIS A 263 13.55 -16.78 -6.67
C HIS A 263 14.24 -16.13 -5.46
N PHE A 264 13.58 -15.19 -4.81
CA PHE A 264 14.11 -14.56 -3.60
C PHE A 264 14.35 -15.57 -2.47
N GLN A 265 13.43 -16.53 -2.25
CA GLN A 265 13.57 -17.57 -1.24
C GLN A 265 14.79 -18.48 -1.51
N LYS A 266 15.08 -18.81 -2.75
CA LYS A 266 16.30 -19.59 -3.11
C LYS A 266 17.57 -18.87 -2.73
N LEU A 267 17.68 -17.57 -3.06
CA LEU A 267 18.82 -16.74 -2.69
C LEU A 267 18.93 -16.56 -1.17
N LEU A 268 17.80 -16.30 -0.52
CA LEU A 268 17.72 -16.15 0.92
C LEU A 268 18.19 -17.40 1.65
N LYS A 269 17.75 -18.58 1.20
CA LYS A 269 18.18 -19.87 1.72
C LYS A 269 19.71 -20.04 1.59
N ARG A 270 20.24 -19.80 0.39
CA ARG A 270 21.68 -19.93 0.11
C ARG A 270 22.52 -19.02 1.03
N ILE A 271 22.24 -17.71 1.04
CA ILE A 271 23.01 -16.76 1.82
C ILE A 271 22.87 -16.95 3.34
N SER A 272 21.67 -17.28 3.80
CA SER A 272 21.43 -17.50 5.23
C SER A 272 22.11 -18.76 5.75
N SER A 273 22.22 -19.80 4.91
CA SER A 273 22.98 -21.01 5.23
C SER A 273 24.46 -20.72 5.37
N GLU A 274 25.04 -19.94 4.46
CA GLU A 274 26.45 -19.52 4.52
C GLU A 274 26.75 -18.65 5.75
N CYS A 275 25.78 -17.83 6.18
CA CYS A 275 25.90 -17.02 7.40
C CYS A 275 25.61 -17.80 8.68
N ALA A 276 25.31 -19.10 8.60
CA ALA A 276 24.88 -19.96 9.72
C ALA A 276 23.60 -19.41 10.45
N LEU A 277 22.71 -18.75 9.71
CA LEU A 277 21.47 -18.15 10.22
C LEU A 277 20.22 -18.76 9.57
N TRP A 278 20.37 -19.71 8.64
CA TRP A 278 19.26 -20.38 7.98
C TRP A 278 18.51 -21.31 8.93
N ASP A 279 17.20 -21.27 8.84
CA ASP A 279 16.26 -22.27 9.37
C ASP A 279 15.07 -22.32 8.41
N GLU A 280 14.44 -23.47 8.26
CA GLU A 280 13.29 -23.64 7.35
C GLU A 280 12.13 -22.67 7.66
N ARG A 281 12.01 -22.21 8.91
CA ARG A 281 11.02 -21.23 9.35
C ARG A 281 11.29 -19.79 8.84
N MET A 282 12.46 -19.53 8.30
CA MET A 282 12.79 -18.25 7.65
C MET A 282 12.17 -18.15 6.26
N GLY A 283 11.91 -19.28 5.63
CA GLY A 283 11.26 -19.39 4.33
C GLY A 283 9.73 -19.47 4.41
N ILE A 284 9.09 -19.30 3.28
CA ILE A 284 7.65 -19.48 3.05
C ILE A 284 7.49 -20.65 2.08
N LYS A 285 6.54 -21.54 2.34
CA LYS A 285 6.15 -22.56 1.36
C LYS A 285 5.26 -21.94 0.32
N ILE A 286 5.60 -22.13 -0.95
CA ILE A 286 4.95 -21.45 -2.08
C ILE A 286 4.71 -22.44 -3.21
N ILE A 287 3.50 -22.43 -3.78
CA ILE A 287 3.19 -22.99 -5.09
C ILE A 287 2.95 -21.83 -6.03
N SER A 288 3.79 -21.67 -7.06
CA SER A 288 3.62 -20.65 -8.09
C SER A 288 2.98 -21.23 -9.35
N ARG A 289 2.13 -20.44 -9.96
CA ARG A 289 1.54 -20.61 -11.29
C ARG A 289 1.72 -19.34 -12.10
N PRO A 290 1.53 -19.36 -13.42
CA PRO A 290 1.68 -18.14 -14.24
C PRO A 290 0.83 -16.97 -13.77
N ASP A 291 -0.43 -17.23 -13.39
CA ASP A 291 -1.42 -16.19 -13.09
C ASP A 291 -1.87 -16.17 -11.62
N TYR A 292 -1.44 -17.12 -10.80
CA TYR A 292 -1.78 -17.21 -9.39
C TYR A 292 -0.77 -18.01 -8.59
N GLY A 293 -0.92 -18.02 -7.28
CA GLY A 293 -0.12 -18.86 -6.40
C GLY A 293 -0.73 -19.08 -5.03
N TRP A 294 -0.15 -20.06 -4.32
CA TRP A 294 -0.53 -20.42 -2.95
C TRP A 294 0.68 -20.23 -2.04
N GLU A 295 0.44 -19.60 -0.90
CA GLU A 295 1.45 -19.43 0.13
C GLU A 295 0.98 -19.99 1.48
N GLU A 296 1.94 -20.47 2.27
CA GLU A 296 1.74 -20.75 3.68
C GLU A 296 1.28 -19.50 4.41
N LYS A 297 0.20 -19.58 5.19
CA LYS A 297 -0.19 -18.49 6.07
C LYS A 297 0.78 -18.36 7.22
N ILE A 298 1.52 -17.26 7.25
CA ILE A 298 2.46 -16.96 8.32
C ILE A 298 1.71 -16.34 9.51
N CYS A 299 2.02 -16.83 10.72
CA CYS A 299 1.45 -16.30 11.95
C CYS A 299 2.53 -15.67 12.81
N PHE A 300 2.19 -14.58 13.49
CA PHE A 300 3.05 -13.93 14.47
C PHE A 300 3.41 -14.88 15.63
N GLN A 301 4.67 -14.82 16.06
CA GLN A 301 5.17 -15.51 17.25
C GLN A 301 6.12 -14.60 18.02
N GLU A 302 6.11 -14.66 19.35
CA GLU A 302 7.08 -13.94 20.19
C GLU A 302 8.43 -14.64 20.21
N CYS A 303 9.52 -13.91 20.43
CA CYS A 303 10.83 -14.49 20.74
C CYS A 303 10.84 -15.10 22.15
N ALA A 304 11.42 -16.27 22.30
CA ALA A 304 11.53 -16.96 23.59
C ALA A 304 12.75 -16.48 24.41
N SER A 305 13.78 -15.93 23.76
CA SER A 305 15.04 -15.50 24.41
C SER A 305 15.58 -14.20 23.79
N GLU A 306 16.53 -13.56 24.49
CA GLU A 306 17.26 -12.39 23.98
C GLU A 306 18.17 -12.76 22.79
N GLU A 307 18.70 -13.97 22.78
CA GLU A 307 19.50 -14.50 21.67
C GLU A 307 18.66 -14.65 20.41
N GLU A 308 17.39 -15.02 20.54
CA GLU A 308 16.45 -15.05 19.40
C GLU A 308 16.18 -13.62 18.88
N VAL A 309 16.06 -12.63 19.75
CA VAL A 309 15.94 -11.23 19.35
C VAL A 309 17.17 -10.78 18.55
N LYS A 310 18.37 -11.11 19.00
CA LYS A 310 19.61 -10.79 18.27
C LYS A 310 19.64 -11.44 16.90
N ARG A 311 19.28 -12.75 16.81
CA ARG A 311 19.21 -13.45 15.52
C ARG A 311 18.15 -12.89 14.60
N PHE A 312 17.00 -12.42 15.13
CA PHE A 312 16.00 -11.73 14.33
C PHE A 312 16.60 -10.52 13.60
N TYR A 313 17.32 -9.66 14.33
CA TYR A 313 17.93 -8.48 13.73
C TYR A 313 19.10 -8.81 12.80
N GLN A 314 19.87 -9.86 13.07
CA GLN A 314 20.89 -10.35 12.13
C GLN A 314 20.25 -10.82 10.82
N ARG A 315 19.14 -11.56 10.87
CA ARG A 315 18.37 -11.98 9.70
C ARG A 315 17.73 -10.79 8.96
N ALA A 316 17.22 -9.82 9.70
CA ALA A 316 16.73 -8.57 9.09
C ALA A 316 17.85 -7.84 8.32
N GLY A 317 19.08 -7.87 8.82
CA GLY A 317 20.27 -7.36 8.11
C GLY A 317 20.52 -8.09 6.77
N ILE A 318 20.31 -9.42 6.72
CA ILE A 318 20.38 -10.20 5.47
C ILE A 318 19.32 -9.71 4.48
N LEU A 319 18.08 -9.56 4.93
CA LEU A 319 16.98 -9.09 4.09
C LEU A 319 17.25 -7.70 3.52
N ILE A 320 17.74 -6.75 4.36
CA ILE A 320 18.10 -5.40 3.91
C ILE A 320 19.19 -5.45 2.84
N CYS A 321 20.17 -6.31 2.96
CA CYS A 321 21.26 -6.42 2.00
C CYS A 321 20.77 -6.99 0.66
N LEU A 322 19.99 -8.07 0.67
CA LEU A 322 19.43 -8.65 -0.55
C LEU A 322 18.49 -7.67 -1.25
N THR A 323 17.57 -7.06 -0.51
CA THR A 323 16.62 -6.09 -1.08
C THR A 323 17.32 -4.84 -1.59
N TYR A 324 18.45 -4.44 -1.00
CA TYR A 324 19.29 -3.37 -1.53
C TYR A 324 19.84 -3.71 -2.93
N PHE A 325 20.38 -4.89 -3.14
CA PHE A 325 20.92 -5.27 -4.45
C PHE A 325 19.85 -5.42 -5.53
N PHE A 326 18.65 -5.88 -5.18
CA PHE A 326 17.49 -5.91 -6.09
C PHE A 326 16.87 -4.51 -6.29
N GLY A 327 17.15 -3.58 -5.40
CA GLY A 327 16.54 -2.26 -5.40
C GLY A 327 15.07 -2.27 -5.01
N THR A 328 14.65 -3.30 -4.29
CA THR A 328 13.28 -3.53 -3.85
C THR A 328 12.68 -2.30 -3.17
N GLY A 329 11.40 -2.07 -3.38
CA GLY A 329 10.62 -1.02 -2.74
C GLY A 329 9.39 -1.58 -2.02
N ASP A 330 8.67 -0.70 -1.33
CA ASP A 330 7.34 -0.96 -0.76
C ASP A 330 7.24 -2.08 0.31
N LEU A 331 8.36 -2.39 0.98
CA LEU A 331 8.37 -3.35 2.09
C LEU A 331 8.03 -2.63 3.40
N HIS A 332 6.77 -2.29 3.58
CA HIS A 332 6.27 -1.62 4.79
C HIS A 332 5.86 -2.62 5.88
N CYS A 333 5.34 -2.11 6.99
CA CYS A 333 5.02 -2.91 8.18
C CYS A 333 3.92 -3.98 7.96
N GLU A 334 3.11 -3.87 6.93
CA GLU A 334 2.11 -4.88 6.57
C GLU A 334 2.71 -6.02 5.72
N ASN A 335 3.90 -5.81 5.10
CA ASN A 335 4.57 -6.77 4.22
C ASN A 335 5.62 -7.63 4.95
N MET A 336 5.71 -7.55 6.28
CA MET A 336 6.56 -8.38 7.10
C MET A 336 5.82 -8.93 8.32
N ILE A 337 6.06 -10.22 8.62
CA ILE A 337 5.55 -10.86 9.84
C ILE A 337 6.73 -11.36 10.66
N ALA A 338 6.72 -11.09 11.98
CA ALA A 338 7.67 -11.63 12.94
C ALA A 338 7.20 -13.01 13.41
N ARG A 339 7.84 -14.06 12.91
CA ARG A 339 7.62 -15.45 13.33
C ARG A 339 8.72 -15.88 14.31
N GLY A 340 8.62 -15.43 15.58
CA GLY A 340 9.70 -15.59 16.54
C GLY A 340 10.95 -14.86 16.07
N GLU A 341 12.09 -15.57 15.99
CA GLU A 341 13.37 -15.02 15.52
C GLU A 341 13.49 -14.84 14.00
N TYR A 342 12.39 -15.02 13.24
CA TYR A 342 12.39 -14.98 11.77
C TYR A 342 11.59 -13.80 11.26
N PRO A 343 12.24 -12.78 10.66
CA PRO A 343 11.56 -11.74 9.89
C PRO A 343 11.16 -12.32 8.53
N VAL A 344 9.87 -12.53 8.31
CA VAL A 344 9.35 -13.14 7.08
C VAL A 344 8.70 -12.06 6.22
N LEU A 345 9.21 -11.85 5.00
CA LEU A 345 8.60 -10.99 4.00
C LEU A 345 7.49 -11.75 3.29
N ILE A 346 6.28 -11.22 3.29
CA ILE A 346 5.07 -11.88 2.76
C ILE A 346 4.58 -11.28 1.45
N ASP A 347 5.22 -10.22 0.95
CA ASP A 347 4.90 -9.62 -0.35
C ASP A 347 6.15 -9.07 -1.02
N LEU A 348 6.49 -9.63 -2.18
CA LEU A 348 7.63 -9.24 -3.01
C LEU A 348 7.20 -8.89 -4.44
N GLU A 349 5.97 -8.43 -4.62
CA GLU A 349 5.48 -8.05 -5.95
C GLU A 349 6.29 -6.91 -6.58
N THR A 350 6.84 -6.01 -5.75
CA THR A 350 7.72 -4.90 -6.15
C THR A 350 9.21 -5.24 -5.96
N LEU A 351 9.63 -6.48 -6.30
CA LEU A 351 11.02 -6.94 -6.06
C LEU A 351 12.05 -6.07 -6.78
N ILE A 352 11.81 -5.74 -8.06
CA ILE A 352 12.71 -4.88 -8.86
C ILE A 352 11.91 -3.72 -9.47
N PRO A 353 11.67 -2.64 -8.70
CA PRO A 353 11.06 -1.44 -9.25
C PRO A 353 12.04 -0.73 -10.20
N LEU A 354 11.62 -0.54 -11.44
CA LEU A 354 12.42 0.04 -12.50
C LEU A 354 12.26 1.56 -12.55
N GLN A 355 13.26 2.24 -13.07
CA GLN A 355 13.26 3.69 -13.23
C GLN A 355 12.72 4.07 -14.61
N SER A 356 11.67 4.90 -14.64
CA SER A 356 11.19 5.51 -15.88
C SER A 356 12.14 6.62 -16.34
N GLN A 357 12.10 6.95 -17.63
CA GLN A 357 12.96 7.99 -18.23
C GLN A 357 12.72 9.40 -17.65
N SER A 358 11.60 9.61 -16.96
CA SER A 358 11.19 10.94 -16.44
C SER A 358 11.75 11.30 -15.05
N ILE A 359 12.43 10.37 -14.36
CA ILE A 359 12.85 10.55 -12.97
C ILE A 359 14.36 10.69 -12.84
N THR A 360 14.82 11.74 -12.14
CA THR A 360 16.25 11.94 -11.84
C THR A 360 16.71 11.02 -10.71
N ARG A 361 17.85 10.37 -10.87
CA ARG A 361 18.45 9.51 -9.84
C ARG A 361 18.85 10.33 -8.62
N ASN A 362 18.52 9.80 -7.43
CA ASN A 362 18.98 10.30 -6.15
C ASN A 362 19.66 9.16 -5.39
N GLU A 363 20.98 9.23 -5.21
CA GLU A 363 21.82 8.18 -4.62
C GLU A 363 21.38 7.82 -3.18
N VAL A 364 20.96 8.79 -2.38
CA VAL A 364 20.46 8.53 -1.01
C VAL A 364 19.14 7.78 -1.04
N PHE A 365 18.26 8.14 -2.00
CA PHE A 365 17.00 7.44 -2.16
C PHE A 365 17.20 6.04 -2.76
N ASP A 366 18.17 5.88 -3.67
CA ASP A 366 18.52 4.61 -4.31
C ASP A 366 19.50 3.75 -3.48
N SER A 367 19.24 3.66 -2.17
CA SER A 367 20.06 2.99 -1.15
C SER A 367 19.24 1.97 -0.36
N VAL A 368 19.79 1.46 0.76
CA VAL A 368 19.07 0.60 1.72
C VAL A 368 17.76 1.21 2.24
N LEU A 369 17.59 2.53 2.14
CA LEU A 369 16.38 3.22 2.58
C LEU A 369 15.20 2.98 1.63
N LYS A 370 15.46 2.62 0.37
CA LYS A 370 14.43 2.43 -0.64
C LYS A 370 13.50 1.26 -0.34
N SER A 371 14.02 0.21 0.30
CA SER A 371 13.26 -1.02 0.55
C SER A 371 12.00 -0.81 1.40
N GLY A 372 12.00 0.17 2.31
CA GLY A 372 10.94 0.35 3.30
C GLY A 372 11.09 -0.54 4.54
N ILE A 373 12.11 -1.40 4.60
CA ILE A 373 12.37 -2.24 5.79
C ILE A 373 12.82 -1.39 6.98
N LEU A 374 13.74 -0.43 6.74
CA LEU A 374 14.19 0.52 7.74
C LEU A 374 13.10 1.53 8.11
N PRO A 375 13.20 2.19 9.29
CA PRO A 375 12.29 3.23 9.68
C PRO A 375 12.03 4.23 8.56
N THR A 376 10.77 4.32 8.13
CA THR A 376 10.32 5.14 7.00
C THR A 376 9.07 5.90 7.41
N TYR A 377 9.01 7.18 7.09
CA TYR A 377 7.92 8.07 7.47
C TYR A 377 7.18 8.57 6.22
N LEU A 378 5.86 8.49 6.24
CA LEU A 378 5.04 9.03 5.15
C LEU A 378 5.14 10.55 5.06
N PRO A 379 5.22 11.13 3.84
CA PRO A 379 5.25 12.58 3.65
C PRO A 379 4.02 13.29 4.22
N GLY A 380 4.17 14.51 4.68
CA GLY A 380 3.05 15.35 5.12
C GLY A 380 2.60 15.17 6.57
N SER A 381 3.36 14.44 7.40
CA SER A 381 2.95 14.11 8.77
C SER A 381 3.65 14.91 9.88
N ALA A 382 3.41 16.24 9.95
CA ALA A 382 4.12 17.15 10.86
C ALA A 382 3.89 16.96 12.38
N LYS A 383 2.79 16.38 12.84
CA LYS A 383 2.51 16.26 14.30
C LYS A 383 2.48 14.83 14.87
N ALA A 384 2.39 13.81 14.04
CA ALA A 384 2.46 12.40 14.42
C ALA A 384 2.82 11.60 13.17
N GLY A 385 4.11 11.58 12.80
CA GLY A 385 4.55 10.81 11.64
C GLY A 385 4.08 9.37 11.74
N ASN A 386 3.28 8.91 10.80
CA ASN A 386 2.99 7.51 10.67
C ASN A 386 4.26 6.86 10.12
N GLU A 387 5.00 6.25 11.02
CA GLU A 387 6.08 5.39 10.64
C GLU A 387 5.50 4.09 10.09
N VAL A 388 5.96 3.73 8.91
CA VAL A 388 5.44 2.57 8.16
C VAL A 388 6.52 1.55 7.84
N GLY A 389 7.77 1.77 8.25
CA GLY A 389 8.88 0.85 7.99
C GLY A 389 8.62 -0.55 8.56
N ALA A 390 9.08 -1.60 7.85
CA ALA A 390 8.82 -2.98 8.28
C ALA A 390 9.36 -3.31 9.68
N LEU A 391 10.48 -2.73 10.11
CA LEU A 391 11.06 -2.99 11.43
C LEU A 391 10.48 -2.14 12.56
N SER A 392 9.76 -1.07 12.25
CA SER A 392 9.41 -0.05 13.25
C SER A 392 7.99 0.46 13.18
N GLY A 393 7.32 0.33 12.03
CA GLY A 393 5.94 0.74 11.85
C GLY A 393 5.00 0.03 12.83
N GLU A 394 4.01 0.73 13.36
CA GLU A 394 3.02 0.18 14.29
C GLU A 394 1.60 0.43 13.77
N GLY A 395 0.84 -0.65 13.68
CA GLY A 395 -0.61 -0.60 13.50
C GLY A 395 -1.35 -0.09 14.74
N GLY A 396 -2.68 0.03 14.63
CA GLY A 396 -3.55 0.49 15.72
C GLY A 396 -3.50 1.99 15.98
N ARG A 397 -2.68 2.76 15.24
CA ARG A 397 -2.59 4.22 15.34
C ARG A 397 -3.57 4.91 14.40
N LYS A 398 -3.99 6.13 14.76
CA LYS A 398 -4.78 6.96 13.86
C LYS A 398 -4.02 7.24 12.58
N SER A 399 -4.56 6.78 11.46
CA SER A 399 -4.10 7.15 10.14
C SER A 399 -4.39 8.63 9.89
N ARG A 400 -3.61 9.25 9.02
CA ARG A 400 -3.94 10.60 8.53
C ARG A 400 -4.94 10.60 7.41
N LEU A 401 -5.06 9.47 6.75
CA LEU A 401 -6.09 9.29 5.76
C LEU A 401 -7.43 9.40 6.43
N GLN A 402 -8.24 10.29 5.91
CA GLN A 402 -9.64 10.36 6.26
C GLN A 402 -10.37 9.31 5.42
N ILE A 403 -10.97 8.36 6.10
CA ILE A 403 -11.84 7.36 5.49
C ILE A 403 -13.30 7.77 5.69
N PRO A 404 -14.17 7.52 4.71
CA PRO A 404 -15.61 7.71 4.88
C PRO A 404 -16.16 6.70 5.89
N VAL A 405 -16.92 7.17 6.85
CA VAL A 405 -17.65 6.35 7.83
C VAL A 405 -19.12 6.74 7.81
N ILE A 406 -20.00 5.76 7.94
CA ILE A 406 -21.44 6.00 8.07
C ILE A 406 -21.74 6.46 9.49
N ARG A 407 -22.47 7.58 9.61
CA ARG A 407 -22.99 8.11 10.87
C ARG A 407 -24.48 8.02 10.91
N ASP A 408 -25.00 7.88 12.13
CA ASP A 408 -26.44 7.74 12.37
C ASP A 408 -27.05 6.64 11.49
N ALA A 409 -26.34 5.51 11.38
CA ALA A 409 -26.78 4.35 10.61
C ALA A 409 -28.19 3.92 11.06
N TYR A 410 -28.97 3.39 10.11
CA TYR A 410 -30.37 2.96 10.31
C TYR A 410 -31.33 4.08 10.72
N THR A 411 -31.00 5.33 10.41
CA THR A 411 -31.88 6.48 10.59
C THR A 411 -31.94 7.34 9.34
N SER A 412 -32.99 8.11 9.17
CA SER A 412 -33.13 9.08 8.08
C SER A 412 -32.18 10.29 8.17
N LYS A 413 -31.38 10.37 9.25
CA LYS A 413 -30.27 11.32 9.43
C LYS A 413 -28.92 10.72 9.01
N MET A 414 -28.91 9.49 8.52
CA MET A 414 -27.68 8.82 8.06
C MET A 414 -26.88 9.70 7.13
N ARG A 415 -25.58 9.79 7.37
CA ARG A 415 -24.66 10.59 6.54
C ARG A 415 -23.28 9.98 6.52
N ILE A 416 -22.48 10.37 5.54
CA ILE A 416 -21.07 10.04 5.48
C ILE A 416 -20.26 11.16 6.14
N GLU A 417 -19.45 10.78 7.10
CA GLU A 417 -18.50 11.65 7.78
C GLU A 417 -17.08 11.16 7.50
N TYR A 418 -16.17 12.07 7.17
CA TYR A 418 -14.77 11.70 6.98
C TYR A 418 -14.03 11.75 8.30
N ARG A 419 -13.45 10.63 8.72
CA ARG A 419 -12.66 10.50 9.94
C ARG A 419 -11.30 9.92 9.66
N HIS A 420 -10.35 10.26 10.51
CA HIS A 420 -9.06 9.59 10.50
C HIS A 420 -9.26 8.08 10.75
N GLY A 421 -8.86 7.27 9.79
CA GLY A 421 -8.86 5.82 9.91
C GLY A 421 -7.95 5.37 11.07
N ILE A 422 -8.10 4.14 11.51
CA ILE A 422 -7.14 3.46 12.37
C ILE A 422 -6.38 2.48 11.47
N MET A 423 -5.05 2.52 11.51
CA MET A 423 -4.23 1.54 10.80
C MET A 423 -4.47 0.15 11.36
N ASN A 424 -4.56 -0.85 10.52
CA ASN A 424 -4.71 -2.23 10.95
C ASN A 424 -3.59 -2.63 11.93
N PRO A 425 -3.87 -3.49 12.92
CA PRO A 425 -2.82 -4.08 13.73
C PRO A 425 -1.80 -4.81 12.84
N THR A 426 -0.53 -4.53 13.04
CA THR A 426 0.55 -5.15 12.28
C THR A 426 1.27 -6.24 13.09
N GLN A 427 1.87 -7.21 12.40
CA GLN A 427 2.55 -8.37 12.99
C GLN A 427 4.06 -8.35 12.74
N ASN A 428 4.60 -7.20 12.38
CA ASN A 428 5.99 -6.99 11.97
C ASN A 428 6.97 -6.83 13.14
N LYS A 429 6.52 -6.24 14.25
CA LYS A 429 7.39 -5.99 15.41
C LYS A 429 7.51 -7.21 16.30
N ILE A 430 8.75 -7.60 16.57
CA ILE A 430 9.00 -8.67 17.53
C ILE A 430 8.59 -8.26 18.94
N LYS A 431 8.16 -9.27 19.70
CA LYS A 431 7.93 -9.14 21.14
C LYS A 431 8.81 -10.13 21.88
N TYR A 432 9.22 -9.71 23.06
CA TYR A 432 9.92 -10.54 24.02
C TYR A 432 9.35 -10.28 25.42
N LYS A 433 8.93 -11.31 26.12
CA LYS A 433 8.25 -11.21 27.43
C LYS A 433 7.05 -10.25 27.41
N GLY A 434 6.22 -10.32 26.33
CA GLY A 434 5.04 -9.48 26.13
C GLY A 434 5.32 -8.01 25.79
N ARG A 435 6.59 -7.60 25.59
CA ARG A 435 6.96 -6.22 25.26
C ARG A 435 7.52 -6.14 23.85
N SER A 436 7.10 -5.13 23.10
CA SER A 436 7.71 -4.81 21.80
C SER A 436 9.17 -4.40 21.98
N VAL A 437 10.03 -4.87 21.08
CA VAL A 437 11.45 -4.59 21.06
C VAL A 437 11.75 -3.55 19.98
N GLU A 438 12.57 -2.55 20.31
CA GLU A 438 12.91 -1.49 19.38
C GLU A 438 14.17 -1.83 18.57
N ALA A 439 14.10 -1.72 17.24
CA ALA A 439 15.20 -2.03 16.33
C ALA A 439 16.48 -1.23 16.62
N ALA A 440 16.33 -0.02 17.15
CA ALA A 440 17.47 0.85 17.53
C ALA A 440 18.36 0.24 18.62
N GLU A 441 17.82 -0.63 19.47
CA GLU A 441 18.58 -1.28 20.55
C GLU A 441 19.49 -2.39 20.03
N TYR A 442 19.14 -3.01 18.90
CA TYR A 442 19.85 -4.13 18.26
C TYR A 442 20.50 -3.74 16.92
N LYS A 443 20.80 -2.45 16.73
CA LYS A 443 21.39 -1.94 15.48
C LYS A 443 22.70 -2.62 15.09
N ASN A 444 23.52 -3.00 16.05
CA ASN A 444 24.79 -3.67 15.79
C ASN A 444 24.59 -5.09 15.26
N ASP A 445 23.59 -5.82 15.77
CA ASP A 445 23.22 -7.15 15.27
C ASP A 445 22.71 -7.05 13.83
N LEU A 446 21.85 -6.07 13.53
CA LEU A 446 21.35 -5.81 12.19
C LEU A 446 22.48 -5.45 11.22
N ILE A 447 23.38 -4.53 11.61
CA ILE A 447 24.54 -4.15 10.79
C ILE A 447 25.45 -5.35 10.57
N SER A 448 25.67 -6.20 11.58
CA SER A 448 26.46 -7.43 11.45
C SER A 448 25.89 -8.37 10.40
N GLY A 449 24.57 -8.59 10.41
CA GLY A 449 23.90 -9.41 9.39
C GLY A 449 24.02 -8.81 7.98
N PHE A 450 23.83 -7.49 7.86
CA PHE A 450 24.02 -6.77 6.59
C PHE A 450 25.45 -6.93 6.06
N GLN A 451 26.47 -6.67 6.88
CA GLN A 451 27.87 -6.73 6.47
C GLN A 451 28.32 -8.15 6.09
N LYS A 452 27.93 -9.17 6.86
CA LYS A 452 28.21 -10.58 6.49
C LYS A 452 27.68 -10.90 5.11
N THR A 453 26.42 -10.52 4.84
CA THR A 453 25.78 -10.73 3.54
C THR A 453 26.48 -9.94 2.44
N TYR A 454 26.79 -8.68 2.69
CA TYR A 454 27.47 -7.82 1.73
C TYR A 454 28.84 -8.39 1.34
N HIS A 455 29.63 -8.85 2.32
CA HIS A 455 30.94 -9.45 2.08
C HIS A 455 30.81 -10.79 1.31
N TYR A 456 29.79 -11.60 1.63
CA TYR A 456 29.53 -12.82 0.89
C TYR A 456 29.21 -12.53 -0.60
N VAL A 457 28.28 -11.61 -0.87
CA VAL A 457 27.95 -11.20 -2.24
C VAL A 457 29.19 -10.67 -2.96
N LYS A 458 30.00 -9.83 -2.29
CA LYS A 458 31.23 -9.27 -2.84
C LYS A 458 32.25 -10.32 -3.24
N SER A 459 32.43 -11.37 -2.42
CA SER A 459 33.45 -12.39 -2.64
C SER A 459 32.98 -13.62 -3.42
N ASN A 460 31.70 -13.66 -3.83
CA ASN A 460 31.13 -14.82 -4.50
C ASN A 460 30.51 -14.45 -5.87
N PRO A 461 31.33 -14.48 -6.97
CA PRO A 461 30.83 -14.17 -8.31
C PRO A 461 29.70 -15.11 -8.79
N ASP A 462 29.71 -16.38 -8.40
CA ASP A 462 28.66 -17.34 -8.78
C ASP A 462 27.31 -16.97 -8.16
N PHE A 463 27.31 -16.38 -6.97
CA PHE A 463 26.10 -15.89 -6.33
C PHE A 463 25.59 -14.62 -7.04
N GLN A 464 26.49 -13.72 -7.43
CA GLN A 464 26.13 -12.54 -8.23
C GLN A 464 25.51 -12.93 -9.57
N GLU A 465 26.10 -13.92 -10.26
CA GLU A 465 25.58 -14.43 -11.53
C GLU A 465 24.20 -15.09 -11.36
N GLU A 466 23.95 -15.79 -10.25
CA GLU A 466 22.64 -16.32 -9.93
C GLU A 466 21.61 -15.21 -9.70
N MET A 467 21.98 -14.15 -8.98
CA MET A 467 21.12 -12.96 -8.82
C MET A 467 20.76 -12.32 -10.17
N LEU A 468 21.72 -12.18 -11.07
CA LEU A 468 21.48 -11.64 -12.41
C LEU A 468 20.56 -12.50 -13.25
N ARG A 469 20.74 -13.83 -13.23
CA ARG A 469 19.86 -14.77 -13.93
C ARG A 469 18.41 -14.69 -13.43
N GLN A 470 18.24 -14.60 -12.13
CA GLN A 470 16.89 -14.43 -11.54
C GLN A 470 16.29 -13.07 -11.90
N ALA A 471 17.09 -12.01 -11.88
CA ALA A 471 16.64 -10.68 -12.28
C ALA A 471 16.21 -10.63 -13.76
N ALA A 472 16.90 -11.35 -14.65
CA ALA A 472 16.59 -11.37 -16.09
C ALA A 472 15.16 -11.89 -16.40
N THR A 473 14.62 -12.77 -15.55
CA THR A 473 13.27 -13.34 -15.71
C THR A 473 12.22 -12.67 -14.79
N CYS A 474 12.62 -11.64 -14.03
CA CYS A 474 11.76 -11.02 -13.05
C CYS A 474 10.72 -10.09 -13.71
N GLU A 475 9.45 -10.38 -13.50
CA GLU A 475 8.33 -9.52 -13.81
C GLU A 475 7.79 -8.98 -12.47
N SER A 476 8.11 -7.72 -12.14
CA SER A 476 7.71 -7.08 -10.90
C SER A 476 6.61 -6.06 -11.15
N ARG A 477 5.73 -5.90 -10.17
CA ARG A 477 4.78 -4.77 -10.15
C ARG A 477 5.55 -3.46 -10.22
N GLN A 478 5.06 -2.56 -11.06
CA GLN A 478 5.59 -1.21 -11.22
C GLN A 478 4.57 -0.18 -10.76
N VAL A 479 4.89 0.56 -9.71
CA VAL A 479 4.02 1.60 -9.14
C VAL A 479 4.19 2.88 -9.95
N VAL A 480 3.33 3.08 -10.94
CA VAL A 480 3.38 4.24 -11.84
C VAL A 480 2.84 5.50 -11.18
N SER A 481 1.82 5.36 -10.36
CA SER A 481 1.25 6.40 -9.51
C SER A 481 0.99 5.84 -8.11
N ASP A 482 1.00 6.73 -7.12
CA ASP A 482 0.64 6.41 -5.74
C ASP A 482 -0.75 5.77 -5.67
N THR A 483 -0.86 4.56 -5.13
CA THR A 483 -2.12 3.80 -5.00
C THR A 483 -3.18 4.59 -4.23
N MET A 484 -2.77 5.44 -3.27
CA MET A 484 -3.68 6.34 -2.56
C MET A 484 -4.37 7.35 -3.48
N LYS A 485 -3.71 7.80 -4.55
CA LYS A 485 -4.34 8.70 -5.55
C LYS A 485 -5.40 7.96 -6.34
N TYR A 486 -5.11 6.73 -6.77
CA TYR A 486 -6.11 5.89 -7.44
C TYR A 486 -7.31 5.63 -6.53
N ALA A 487 -7.06 5.22 -5.28
CA ALA A 487 -8.11 4.96 -4.31
C ALA A 487 -8.98 6.21 -4.03
N ALA A 488 -8.37 7.40 -3.93
CA ALA A 488 -9.07 8.65 -3.73
C ALA A 488 -9.95 9.00 -4.94
N LEU A 489 -9.41 8.87 -6.16
CA LEU A 489 -10.12 9.13 -7.40
C LEU A 489 -11.26 8.13 -7.60
N LEU A 490 -11.00 6.85 -7.38
CA LEU A 490 -11.99 5.78 -7.46
C LEU A 490 -13.15 6.02 -6.47
N ASN A 491 -12.84 6.28 -5.19
CA ASN A 491 -13.87 6.60 -4.20
C ASN A 491 -14.67 7.86 -4.53
N SER A 492 -14.05 8.86 -5.15
CA SER A 492 -14.73 10.06 -5.62
C SER A 492 -15.61 9.79 -6.84
N SER A 493 -15.27 8.79 -7.67
CA SER A 493 -16.09 8.39 -8.83
C SER A 493 -17.42 7.73 -8.43
N TYR A 494 -17.62 7.39 -7.14
CA TYR A 494 -18.86 6.86 -6.58
C TYR A 494 -19.83 7.95 -6.04
N TYR A 495 -19.56 9.22 -6.32
CA TYR A 495 -20.54 10.27 -6.01
C TYR A 495 -21.74 10.17 -6.95
N PRO A 496 -22.96 10.44 -6.45
CA PRO A 496 -24.21 10.22 -7.20
C PRO A 496 -24.23 10.90 -8.58
N ASP A 497 -23.67 12.10 -8.71
CA ASP A 497 -23.66 12.83 -9.99
C ASP A 497 -22.85 12.12 -11.08
N LEU A 498 -21.80 11.37 -10.70
CA LEU A 498 -20.97 10.58 -11.61
C LEU A 498 -21.58 9.19 -11.90
N LEU A 499 -22.63 8.80 -11.17
CA LEU A 499 -23.34 7.55 -11.37
C LEU A 499 -24.61 7.70 -12.23
N LYS A 500 -24.90 8.94 -12.65
CA LYS A 500 -25.98 9.28 -13.59
C LYS A 500 -25.53 9.16 -15.05
N ASP A 501 -24.25 9.38 -15.32
CA ASP A 501 -23.73 9.54 -16.66
C ASP A 501 -22.34 8.88 -16.80
N GLY A 502 -22.25 7.90 -17.71
CA GLY A 502 -21.02 7.17 -17.96
C GLY A 502 -19.90 8.03 -18.55
N GLY A 503 -20.25 9.01 -19.39
CA GLY A 503 -19.28 9.94 -19.95
C GLY A 503 -18.69 10.89 -18.92
N ASP A 504 -19.52 11.46 -18.04
CA ASP A 504 -19.04 12.32 -16.96
C ASP A 504 -18.15 11.54 -15.99
N ARG A 505 -18.50 10.30 -15.65
CA ARG A 505 -17.66 9.43 -14.84
C ARG A 505 -16.33 9.12 -15.51
N GLU A 506 -16.32 8.78 -16.80
CA GLU A 506 -15.10 8.48 -17.53
C GLU A 506 -14.18 9.70 -17.62
N ILE A 507 -14.71 10.89 -17.93
CA ILE A 507 -13.95 12.14 -17.96
C ILE A 507 -13.35 12.42 -16.58
N PHE A 508 -14.14 12.25 -15.53
CA PHE A 508 -13.65 12.42 -14.17
C PHE A 508 -12.47 11.48 -13.85
N VAL A 509 -12.59 10.21 -14.17
CA VAL A 509 -11.52 9.22 -13.92
C VAL A 509 -10.26 9.54 -14.75
N ARG A 510 -10.42 10.00 -16.00
CA ARG A 510 -9.30 10.41 -16.88
C ARG A 510 -8.54 11.65 -16.36
N THR A 511 -9.04 12.35 -15.35
CA THR A 511 -8.28 13.43 -14.68
C THR A 511 -6.98 12.96 -14.05
N ILE A 512 -6.78 11.65 -13.87
CA ILE A 512 -5.48 11.08 -13.49
C ILE A 512 -4.35 11.51 -14.43
N GLY A 513 -4.65 11.74 -15.71
CA GLY A 513 -3.69 12.23 -16.69
C GLY A 513 -3.24 13.68 -16.50
N ILE A 514 -4.02 14.50 -15.77
CA ILE A 514 -3.70 15.94 -15.55
C ILE A 514 -2.58 16.10 -14.51
N VAL A 515 -2.40 15.15 -13.61
CA VAL A 515 -1.47 15.23 -12.47
C VAL A 515 -0.01 15.00 -12.86
N GLY A 516 0.32 14.86 -14.14
CA GLY A 516 1.69 14.67 -14.60
C GLY A 516 1.95 15.42 -15.90
N LYS A 517 3.01 16.22 -15.97
CA LYS A 517 3.48 16.81 -17.22
C LYS A 517 3.84 15.68 -18.19
N THR A 518 3.19 15.59 -19.33
CA THR A 518 3.50 14.65 -20.44
C THR A 518 3.40 13.15 -20.04
N ARG A 519 2.23 12.67 -19.63
CA ARG A 519 1.97 11.22 -19.51
C ARG A 519 1.65 10.63 -20.88
N ASP A 520 2.15 9.42 -21.13
CA ASP A 520 1.74 8.65 -22.32
C ASP A 520 0.23 8.40 -22.28
N GLN A 521 -0.46 8.67 -23.37
CA GLN A 521 -1.92 8.52 -23.44
C GLN A 521 -2.37 7.08 -23.19
N ARG A 522 -1.61 6.08 -23.68
CA ARG A 522 -1.90 4.66 -23.44
C ARG A 522 -1.90 4.31 -21.95
N LEU A 523 -1.01 4.96 -21.17
CA LEU A 523 -0.97 4.80 -19.73
C LEU A 523 -2.25 5.34 -19.08
N VAL A 524 -2.66 6.55 -19.47
CA VAL A 524 -3.90 7.17 -18.95
C VAL A 524 -5.13 6.36 -19.31
N GLU A 525 -5.19 5.82 -20.52
CA GLU A 525 -6.27 4.95 -20.98
C GLU A 525 -6.34 3.66 -20.14
N SER A 526 -5.22 3.00 -19.92
CA SER A 526 -5.16 1.79 -19.10
C SER A 526 -5.52 2.06 -17.62
N GLU A 527 -5.03 3.17 -17.06
CA GLU A 527 -5.40 3.59 -15.69
C GLU A 527 -6.89 3.85 -15.57
N ALA A 528 -7.46 4.58 -16.54
CA ALA A 528 -8.88 4.90 -16.55
C ALA A 528 -9.74 3.64 -16.70
N GLU A 529 -9.36 2.72 -17.57
CA GLU A 529 -10.11 1.48 -17.80
C GLU A 529 -10.17 0.61 -16.53
N SER A 530 -9.06 0.43 -15.82
CA SER A 530 -9.06 -0.28 -14.53
C SER A 530 -9.99 0.39 -13.51
N MET A 531 -9.89 1.72 -13.35
CA MET A 531 -10.70 2.46 -12.39
C MET A 531 -12.20 2.50 -12.77
N LEU A 532 -12.53 2.49 -14.07
CA LEU A 532 -13.92 2.41 -14.52
C LEU A 532 -14.57 1.07 -14.13
N ARG A 533 -13.78 -0.01 -14.07
CA ARG A 533 -14.22 -1.33 -13.57
C ARG A 533 -14.29 -1.43 -12.05
N GLY A 534 -13.75 -0.45 -11.33
CA GLY A 534 -13.71 -0.44 -9.87
C GLY A 534 -12.39 -0.90 -9.26
N ASP A 535 -11.36 -1.12 -10.08
CA ASP A 535 -10.04 -1.63 -9.68
C ASP A 535 -8.99 -0.53 -9.54
N ILE A 536 -7.97 -0.81 -8.74
CA ILE A 536 -6.72 -0.06 -8.74
C ILE A 536 -5.87 -0.54 -9.91
N PRO A 537 -5.36 0.35 -10.77
CA PRO A 537 -4.52 -0.03 -11.91
C PRO A 537 -3.31 -0.86 -11.51
N TYR A 538 -3.05 -1.93 -12.24
CA TYR A 538 -1.90 -2.80 -12.03
C TYR A 538 -0.99 -2.80 -13.26
N PHE A 539 0.28 -2.48 -13.03
CA PHE A 539 1.31 -2.50 -14.07
C PHE A 539 2.48 -3.39 -13.64
N TYR A 540 3.11 -4.02 -14.62
CA TYR A 540 4.31 -4.82 -14.41
C TYR A 540 5.31 -4.60 -15.57
N ASN A 541 6.55 -4.95 -15.35
CA ASN A 541 7.54 -4.87 -16.41
C ASN A 541 7.66 -6.19 -17.19
N LYS A 542 7.93 -6.08 -18.47
CA LYS A 542 8.46 -7.18 -19.28
C LYS A 542 9.74 -6.70 -19.96
N GLY A 543 10.89 -7.07 -19.37
CA GLY A 543 12.14 -6.42 -19.73
C GLY A 543 12.09 -4.91 -19.43
N ARG A 544 12.28 -4.07 -20.47
CA ARG A 544 12.18 -2.59 -20.37
C ARG A 544 10.80 -2.03 -20.68
N ASP A 545 9.87 -2.87 -21.07
CA ASP A 545 8.52 -2.45 -21.43
C ASP A 545 7.63 -2.40 -20.19
N LEU A 546 6.70 -1.45 -20.17
CA LEU A 546 5.63 -1.38 -19.18
C LEU A 546 4.40 -2.09 -19.74
N MET A 547 3.90 -3.07 -19.00
CA MET A 547 2.69 -3.83 -19.32
C MET A 547 1.58 -3.49 -18.37
N SER A 548 0.36 -3.40 -18.85
CA SER A 548 -0.84 -3.31 -18.01
C SER A 548 -1.53 -4.66 -17.89
N GLU A 549 -2.46 -4.76 -16.95
CA GLU A 549 -3.36 -5.92 -16.82
C GLU A 549 -4.23 -6.17 -18.07
N GLN A 550 -4.51 -5.12 -18.87
CA GLN A 550 -5.20 -5.22 -20.16
C GLN A 550 -4.27 -5.62 -21.32
N GLN A 551 -3.03 -6.03 -21.03
CA GLN A 551 -2.00 -6.38 -22.00
C GLN A 551 -1.59 -5.20 -22.92
N ILE A 552 -1.84 -3.96 -22.49
CA ILE A 552 -1.33 -2.77 -23.19
C ILE A 552 0.17 -2.67 -22.93
N CYS A 553 0.98 -2.62 -24.00
CA CYS A 553 2.42 -2.50 -23.92
C CYS A 553 2.85 -1.06 -24.24
N ILE A 554 3.66 -0.48 -23.35
CA ILE A 554 4.39 0.77 -23.62
C ILE A 554 5.87 0.39 -23.73
N PRO A 555 6.39 0.29 -24.96
CA PRO A 555 7.76 -0.18 -25.20
C PRO A 555 8.78 0.82 -24.70
N ASP A 556 9.94 0.31 -24.25
CA ASP A 556 11.08 1.10 -23.77
C ASP A 556 10.74 2.16 -22.70
N TYR A 557 9.73 1.89 -21.88
CA TYR A 557 9.27 2.81 -20.81
C TYR A 557 10.35 3.02 -19.75
N PHE A 558 11.12 1.98 -19.43
CA PHE A 558 12.16 2.01 -18.42
C PHE A 558 13.56 2.22 -19.02
N ILE A 559 14.45 2.87 -18.25
CA ILE A 559 15.83 3.11 -18.63
C ILE A 559 16.58 1.78 -18.77
N ASP A 560 16.48 0.94 -17.74
CA ASP A 560 17.21 -0.33 -17.64
C ASP A 560 16.21 -1.50 -17.53
N ALA A 561 16.58 -2.66 -18.04
CA ALA A 561 15.91 -3.92 -17.73
C ALA A 561 16.23 -4.36 -16.29
N PRO A 562 15.44 -5.29 -15.68
CA PRO A 562 15.67 -5.76 -14.31
C PRO A 562 17.10 -6.25 -14.07
N GLU A 563 17.64 -7.07 -14.96
CA GLU A 563 19.01 -7.55 -14.86
C GLU A 563 20.04 -6.40 -14.83
N GLN A 564 19.89 -5.41 -15.73
CA GLN A 564 20.81 -4.28 -15.78
C GLN A 564 20.72 -3.41 -14.51
N THR A 565 19.52 -3.27 -13.94
CA THR A 565 19.31 -2.58 -12.67
C THR A 565 20.10 -3.25 -11.54
N VAL A 566 20.04 -4.58 -11.43
CA VAL A 566 20.82 -5.36 -10.44
C VAL A 566 22.32 -5.29 -10.75
N ARG A 567 22.72 -5.41 -12.01
CA ARG A 567 24.12 -5.31 -12.45
C ARG A 567 24.74 -3.96 -12.09
N ASN A 568 23.99 -2.87 -12.28
CA ASN A 568 24.43 -1.52 -11.91
C ASN A 568 24.65 -1.39 -10.39
N ARG A 569 23.89 -2.09 -9.55
CA ARG A 569 24.11 -2.12 -8.10
C ARG A 569 25.28 -3.00 -7.68
N LEU A 570 25.39 -4.18 -8.27
CA LEU A 570 26.54 -5.07 -8.04
C LEU A 570 27.88 -4.42 -8.45
N SER A 571 27.91 -3.59 -9.48
CA SER A 571 29.11 -2.88 -9.92
C SER A 571 29.61 -1.82 -8.90
N LYS A 572 28.73 -1.37 -7.99
CA LYS A 572 29.09 -0.41 -6.91
C LYS A 572 29.72 -1.09 -5.71
N ILE A 573 29.74 -2.42 -5.65
CA ILE A 573 30.25 -3.18 -4.51
C ILE A 573 31.69 -2.76 -4.19
N GLY A 574 31.90 -2.25 -2.97
CA GLY A 574 33.20 -1.81 -2.52
C GLY A 574 33.14 -1.18 -1.13
N ARG A 575 34.34 -0.83 -0.59
CA ARG A 575 34.45 -0.23 0.73
C ARG A 575 33.66 1.07 0.90
N ARG A 576 33.54 1.84 -0.17
CA ARG A 576 32.84 3.13 -0.19
C ARG A 576 31.33 2.91 -0.07
N ASP A 577 30.76 2.04 -0.91
CA ASP A 577 29.34 1.72 -0.91
C ASP A 577 28.93 1.09 0.43
N GLU A 578 29.65 0.07 0.90
CA GLU A 578 29.41 -0.55 2.20
C GLU A 578 29.35 0.48 3.33
N LYS A 579 30.33 1.40 3.40
CA LYS A 579 30.36 2.45 4.42
C LYS A 579 29.14 3.36 4.32
N LEU A 580 28.72 3.72 3.12
CA LEU A 580 27.52 4.56 2.92
C LEU A 580 26.26 3.83 3.40
N GLN A 581 26.06 2.57 2.98
CA GLN A 581 24.88 1.80 3.35
C GLN A 581 24.80 1.56 4.86
N VAL A 582 25.91 1.16 5.50
CA VAL A 582 25.97 0.99 6.96
C VAL A 582 25.70 2.30 7.69
N ARG A 583 26.18 3.43 7.19
CA ARG A 583 25.89 4.75 7.76
C ARG A 583 24.41 5.11 7.67
N LEU A 584 23.77 4.86 6.54
CA LEU A 584 22.34 5.09 6.33
C LEU A 584 21.48 4.21 7.27
N ILE A 585 21.84 2.95 7.46
CA ILE A 585 21.21 2.06 8.44
C ILE A 585 21.32 2.64 9.84
N ASN A 586 22.55 3.03 10.24
CA ASN A 586 22.80 3.58 11.58
C ASN A 586 22.03 4.88 11.82
N LEU A 587 22.00 5.81 10.86
CA LEU A 587 21.25 7.06 10.94
C LEU A 587 19.75 6.80 11.06
N SER A 588 19.18 5.97 10.20
CA SER A 588 17.75 5.66 10.20
C SER A 588 17.31 5.09 11.57
N LEU A 589 18.02 4.10 12.10
CA LEU A 589 17.70 3.50 13.41
C LEU A 589 17.91 4.47 14.57
N THR A 590 18.96 5.32 14.52
CA THR A 590 19.23 6.31 15.57
C THR A 590 18.13 7.37 15.64
N ILE A 591 17.61 7.80 14.50
CA ILE A 591 16.49 8.75 14.41
C ILE A 591 15.25 8.16 15.05
N ALA A 592 14.89 6.93 14.68
CA ALA A 592 13.72 6.25 15.22
C ALA A 592 13.80 6.10 16.75
N GLY A 593 14.95 5.69 17.27
CA GLY A 593 15.17 5.54 18.73
C GLY A 593 15.09 6.85 19.50
N LYS A 594 15.58 7.98 18.94
CA LYS A 594 15.49 9.30 19.58
C LYS A 594 14.09 9.87 19.56
N LEU A 595 13.41 9.80 18.43
CA LEU A 595 12.03 10.28 18.31
C LEU A 595 11.06 9.52 19.23
N GLY A 596 11.30 8.23 19.45
CA GLY A 596 10.54 7.44 20.41
C GLY A 596 10.73 7.92 21.86
N LYS A 597 11.98 8.25 22.25
CA LYS A 597 12.29 8.75 23.62
C LYS A 597 11.81 10.18 23.86
N GLU A 598 12.01 11.08 22.90
CA GLU A 598 11.52 12.47 23.03
C GLU A 598 10.00 12.54 23.09
N ARG A 599 9.29 11.64 22.44
CA ARG A 599 7.83 11.52 22.52
C ARG A 599 7.36 11.13 23.91
N MET A 600 8.02 10.16 24.55
CA MET A 600 7.71 9.78 25.93
C MET A 600 8.05 10.91 26.92
N ASP A 601 9.14 11.64 26.68
CA ASP A 601 9.54 12.77 27.52
C ASP A 601 8.64 13.99 27.31
N PHE A 602 8.13 14.22 26.11
CA PHE A 602 7.17 15.29 25.81
C PHE A 602 5.80 15.01 26.45
N GLU A 603 5.35 13.78 26.43
CA GLU A 603 4.11 13.38 27.13
C GLU A 603 4.29 13.45 28.66
N ARG A 604 5.46 13.12 29.20
CA ARG A 604 5.79 13.34 30.62
C ARG A 604 5.92 14.81 31.00
N LYS A 605 6.47 15.66 30.12
CA LYS A 605 6.61 17.11 30.35
C LYS A 605 5.29 17.89 30.25
N LYS A 606 4.31 17.36 29.53
CA LYS A 606 2.95 17.93 29.52
C LYS A 606 2.25 17.84 30.89
N SER A 607 2.72 16.98 31.77
CA SER A 607 2.17 16.79 33.11
C SER A 607 2.92 17.55 34.23
N GLY A 608 3.95 18.30 33.91
CA GLY A 608 4.71 19.07 34.91
C GLY A 608 5.38 20.31 34.34
N LEU A 609 4.87 21.48 34.68
CA LEU A 609 5.55 22.76 34.51
C LEU A 609 6.86 22.74 35.30
N HIS A 610 7.99 22.56 34.62
CA HIS A 610 9.29 22.80 35.22
C HIS A 610 9.62 24.28 35.23
N LYS A 611 9.87 24.82 36.42
CA LYS A 611 10.45 26.15 36.63
C LYS A 611 11.77 26.23 35.84
N ALA A 612 11.95 27.34 35.13
CA ALA A 612 13.19 27.69 34.45
C ALA A 612 14.36 27.57 35.42
N ASP A 613 15.28 26.68 35.13
CA ASP A 613 16.57 26.61 35.86
C ASP A 613 17.36 27.89 35.56
N GLN A 614 17.93 28.47 36.61
CA GLN A 614 18.76 29.65 36.54
C GLN A 614 19.85 29.47 35.47
N GLU A 615 20.10 30.51 34.69
CA GLU A 615 21.16 30.59 33.67
C GLU A 615 22.52 30.19 34.27
N LYS A 616 22.94 28.96 34.10
CA LYS A 616 24.31 28.56 34.38
C LYS A 616 25.21 29.08 33.28
N LYS A 617 26.09 30.03 33.59
CA LYS A 617 27.14 30.49 32.67
C LYS A 617 27.97 29.27 32.20
N VAL A 618 27.88 28.97 30.91
CA VAL A 618 28.66 27.87 30.29
C VAL A 618 30.10 28.37 30.08
N SER A 619 31.10 27.63 30.57
CA SER A 619 32.50 27.99 30.37
C SER A 619 32.90 27.89 28.89
N ALA A 620 33.90 28.70 28.49
CA ALA A 620 34.45 28.64 27.12
C ALA A 620 34.98 27.24 26.75
N ASP A 621 35.57 26.54 27.74
CA ASP A 621 36.07 25.15 27.54
C ASP A 621 34.96 24.15 27.25
N ARG A 622 33.83 24.31 27.95
CA ARG A 622 32.66 23.44 27.71
C ARG A 622 32.03 23.71 26.33
N LEU A 623 31.95 24.99 25.93
CA LEU A 623 31.48 25.36 24.59
C LEU A 623 32.40 24.81 23.51
N PHE A 624 33.70 24.92 23.67
CA PHE A 624 34.70 24.38 22.75
C PHE A 624 34.60 22.87 22.62
N SER A 625 34.46 22.13 23.71
CA SER A 625 34.24 20.69 23.72
C SER A 625 32.97 20.29 23.02
N ILE A 626 31.89 21.09 23.16
CA ILE A 626 30.63 20.86 22.41
C ILE A 626 30.85 21.06 20.90
N CYS A 627 31.55 22.15 20.52
CA CYS A 627 31.88 22.38 19.12
C CYS A 627 32.72 21.24 18.53
N GLU A 628 33.74 20.75 19.25
CA GLU A 628 34.49 19.59 18.76
C GLU A 628 33.68 18.33 18.58
N LYS A 629 32.76 18.03 19.51
CA LYS A 629 31.81 16.92 19.36
C LYS A 629 30.91 17.10 18.17
N LEU A 630 30.37 18.30 17.92
CA LEU A 630 29.57 18.61 16.77
C LEU A 630 30.34 18.44 15.45
N ALA A 631 31.61 18.90 15.40
CA ALA A 631 32.46 18.68 14.24
C ALA A 631 32.71 17.18 13.99
N GLY A 632 32.95 16.40 15.03
CA GLY A 632 33.03 14.95 14.91
C GLY A 632 31.79 14.32 14.31
N LEU A 633 30.61 14.69 14.80
CA LEU A 633 29.33 14.21 14.26
C LEU A 633 29.12 14.61 12.81
N ILE A 634 29.52 15.82 12.41
CA ILE A 634 29.43 16.26 11.00
C ILE A 634 30.34 15.41 10.13
N LEU A 635 31.62 15.23 10.57
CA LEU A 635 32.62 14.44 9.83
C LEU A 635 32.23 12.95 9.71
N GLU A 636 31.58 12.40 10.70
CA GLU A 636 30.99 11.05 10.64
C GLU A 636 29.94 10.92 9.56
N ASN A 637 29.28 12.00 9.16
CA ASN A 637 28.24 12.02 8.14
C ASN A 637 28.73 12.50 6.76
N VAL A 638 30.04 12.72 6.59
CA VAL A 638 30.66 12.99 5.28
C VAL A 638 30.84 11.67 4.52
N TYR A 639 30.44 11.66 3.25
CA TYR A 639 30.70 10.57 2.34
C TYR A 639 31.13 11.10 0.98
N GLU A 640 31.74 10.25 0.18
CA GLU A 640 32.16 10.56 -1.19
C GLU A 640 31.11 10.03 -2.15
N ASP A 641 30.58 10.86 -3.05
CA ASP A 641 29.57 10.47 -4.03
C ASP A 641 30.18 9.74 -5.25
N GLU A 642 29.37 9.30 -6.20
CA GLU A 642 29.82 8.55 -7.39
C GLU A 642 30.83 9.33 -8.24
N GLU A 643 30.84 10.66 -8.17
CA GLU A 643 31.76 11.54 -8.87
C GLU A 643 33.03 11.82 -8.07
N GLY A 644 33.21 11.23 -6.90
CA GLY A 644 34.35 11.47 -6.01
C GLY A 644 34.24 12.76 -5.17
N LYS A 645 33.07 13.43 -5.18
CA LYS A 645 32.84 14.66 -4.40
C LYS A 645 32.42 14.33 -2.98
N LEU A 646 32.93 15.09 -2.03
CA LEU A 646 32.51 14.98 -0.64
C LEU A 646 31.11 15.58 -0.44
N GLN A 647 30.24 14.80 0.13
CA GLN A 647 28.87 15.13 0.47
C GLN A 647 28.62 14.93 1.96
N VAL A 648 27.64 15.62 2.52
CA VAL A 648 27.24 15.45 3.92
C VAL A 648 25.79 14.97 3.97
N LEU A 649 25.53 13.94 4.76
CA LEU A 649 24.17 13.48 5.07
C LEU A 649 23.60 14.32 6.22
N SER A 650 22.36 14.72 6.08
CA SER A 650 21.58 15.44 7.09
C SER A 650 20.20 14.85 7.23
N ILE A 651 19.58 15.14 8.36
CA ILE A 651 18.21 14.80 8.67
C ILE A 651 17.34 16.04 8.40
N ASP A 652 16.36 15.93 7.53
CA ASP A 652 15.37 16.96 7.34
C ASP A 652 14.40 16.96 8.53
N LEU A 653 14.46 18.00 9.35
CA LEU A 653 13.61 18.23 10.52
C LEU A 653 12.45 19.18 10.20
N SER A 654 12.27 19.58 8.94
CA SER A 654 11.16 20.48 8.56
C SER A 654 9.81 19.85 8.95
N GLU A 655 8.83 20.69 9.26
CA GLU A 655 7.48 20.22 9.67
C GLU A 655 6.80 19.33 8.62
N GLN A 656 7.21 19.42 7.36
CA GLN A 656 6.68 18.66 6.24
C GLN A 656 7.38 17.30 6.04
N CYS A 657 8.61 17.12 6.55
CA CYS A 657 9.45 15.94 6.29
C CYS A 657 10.24 15.50 7.52
N ARG A 658 9.64 15.44 8.71
CA ARG A 658 10.34 14.95 9.92
C ARG A 658 10.94 13.57 9.67
N SER A 659 12.27 13.49 9.73
CA SER A 659 13.11 12.29 9.62
C SER A 659 13.47 11.78 8.22
N LYS A 660 13.47 12.62 7.21
CA LYS A 660 14.01 12.23 5.90
C LYS A 660 15.52 12.48 5.87
N ILE A 661 16.30 11.41 5.65
CA ILE A 661 17.74 11.54 5.40
C ILE A 661 17.92 12.11 4.00
N ARG A 662 18.71 13.18 3.88
CA ARG A 662 19.01 13.84 2.60
C ARG A 662 20.45 14.30 2.52
N ARG A 663 20.92 14.62 1.33
CA ARG A 663 22.14 15.40 1.12
C ARG A 663 21.93 16.83 1.64
N VAL A 664 22.94 17.36 2.29
CA VAL A 664 22.98 18.78 2.64
C VAL A 664 23.09 19.62 1.38
N THR A 665 22.36 20.72 1.31
CA THR A 665 22.37 21.63 0.17
C THR A 665 23.68 22.42 0.06
N HIS A 666 23.85 23.23 -0.98
CA HIS A 666 25.03 24.10 -1.13
C HIS A 666 24.88 25.44 -0.41
N TYR A 667 23.71 25.76 0.13
CA TYR A 667 23.43 27.03 0.79
C TYR A 667 24.17 27.21 2.11
N PHE A 668 24.21 28.45 2.61
CA PHE A 668 24.92 28.79 3.83
C PHE A 668 24.18 28.31 5.09
N TYR A 669 22.89 28.60 5.21
CA TYR A 669 22.13 28.30 6.43
C TYR A 669 21.81 26.80 6.61
N GLU A 670 21.49 26.11 5.55
CA GLU A 670 21.11 24.68 5.56
C GLU A 670 22.06 23.81 4.74
N GLY A 671 23.29 24.29 4.49
CA GLY A 671 24.14 23.70 3.49
C GLY A 671 25.62 23.58 3.85
N ILE A 672 26.34 22.99 2.89
CA ILE A 672 27.80 22.73 3.00
C ILE A 672 28.58 24.01 3.25
N ALA A 673 28.19 25.16 2.68
CA ALA A 673 28.89 26.41 2.87
C ALA A 673 28.97 26.83 4.36
N GLY A 674 27.87 26.69 5.11
CA GLY A 674 27.86 26.95 6.55
C GLY A 674 28.72 25.96 7.35
N ILE A 675 28.70 24.70 6.96
CA ILE A 675 29.54 23.65 7.57
C ILE A 675 31.02 23.95 7.37
N VAL A 676 31.44 24.34 6.18
CA VAL A 676 32.83 24.69 5.86
C VAL A 676 33.29 25.88 6.70
N VAL A 677 32.47 26.94 6.78
CA VAL A 677 32.80 28.11 7.63
C VAL A 677 32.94 27.73 9.12
N TYR A 678 32.01 26.89 9.60
CA TYR A 678 32.06 26.37 10.97
C TYR A 678 33.35 25.57 11.25
N LEU A 679 33.68 24.60 10.36
CA LEU A 679 34.91 23.80 10.53
C LEU A 679 36.17 24.63 10.44
N TYR A 680 36.22 25.63 9.56
CA TYR A 680 37.35 26.58 9.47
C TYR A 680 37.49 27.44 10.74
N ALA A 681 36.38 27.96 11.27
CA ALA A 681 36.38 28.73 12.49
C ALA A 681 36.85 27.88 13.69
N LEU A 682 36.43 26.62 13.78
CA LEU A 682 36.83 25.69 14.82
C LEU A 682 38.36 25.39 14.75
N GLU A 683 38.86 25.16 13.52
CA GLU A 683 40.30 24.92 13.33
C GLU A 683 41.13 26.13 13.70
N ARG A 684 40.69 27.32 13.39
CA ARG A 684 41.34 28.57 13.83
C ARG A 684 41.35 28.71 15.35
N ALA A 685 40.25 28.37 16.00
CA ALA A 685 40.15 28.41 17.46
C ALA A 685 41.08 27.35 18.13
N ARG A 686 41.27 26.17 17.51
CA ARG A 686 42.22 25.15 17.94
C ARG A 686 43.66 25.69 17.93
N LYS A 687 44.08 26.31 16.82
CA LYS A 687 45.41 26.89 16.67
C LYS A 687 45.70 27.98 17.74
N GLN A 688 44.75 28.88 17.91
CA GLN A 688 44.87 29.92 18.93
C GLN A 688 45.00 29.37 20.36
N ARG A 689 44.27 28.30 20.68
CA ARG A 689 44.39 27.63 21.99
C ARG A 689 45.74 26.95 22.19
N GLN A 690 46.25 26.28 21.16
CA GLN A 690 47.59 25.65 21.22
C GLN A 690 48.69 26.69 21.40
N GLU A 691 48.62 27.81 20.69
CA GLU A 691 49.52 28.95 20.85
C GLU A 691 49.46 29.56 22.25
N THR A 692 48.25 29.69 22.82
CA THR A 692 48.05 30.22 24.17
C THR A 692 48.56 29.26 25.25
N GLN A 693 48.36 27.94 25.07
CA GLN A 693 48.93 26.93 25.98
C GLN A 693 50.42 26.87 25.90
N GLY A 694 51.00 26.87 24.69
CA GLY A 694 52.47 26.92 24.52
C GLY A 694 53.10 28.19 25.12
N GLN A 695 52.45 29.34 24.99
CA GLN A 695 52.89 30.58 25.64
C GLN A 695 52.78 30.52 27.17
N ALA A 696 51.71 29.90 27.70
CA ALA A 696 51.53 29.71 29.14
C ALA A 696 52.59 28.74 29.74
N GLU A 697 52.89 27.64 29.01
CA GLU A 697 53.97 26.73 29.38
C GLU A 697 55.36 27.41 29.36
N LEU A 698 55.63 28.19 28.29
CA LEU A 698 56.89 28.96 28.21
C LEU A 698 57.05 30.02 29.33
N GLN A 699 55.92 30.67 29.72
CA GLN A 699 55.91 31.58 30.87
C GLN A 699 56.06 30.85 32.19
N LEU A 700 55.54 29.65 32.34
CA LEU A 700 55.68 28.81 33.51
C LEU A 700 57.11 28.32 33.62
N GLU A 701 57.73 27.87 32.53
CA GLU A 701 59.14 27.47 32.47
C GLU A 701 60.08 28.66 32.80
N LYS A 702 59.80 29.85 32.26
CA LYS A 702 60.54 31.07 32.63
C LYS A 702 60.42 31.41 34.12
N LYS A 703 59.17 31.33 34.67
CA LYS A 703 58.95 31.57 36.10
C LYS A 703 59.64 30.54 37.01
N ILE A 704 59.84 29.33 36.57
CA ILE A 704 60.56 28.27 37.27
C ILE A 704 62.06 28.53 37.16
N ALA A 705 62.57 28.91 35.98
CA ALA A 705 63.98 29.24 35.78
C ALA A 705 64.40 30.49 36.55
N ASP A 706 63.55 31.51 36.72
CA ASP A 706 63.80 32.70 37.51
C ASP A 706 63.74 32.45 39.03
N ARG A 707 63.29 31.27 39.48
CA ARG A 707 63.23 30.88 40.91
C ARG A 707 64.27 29.83 41.30
N LEU A 708 64.97 29.26 40.35
CA LEU A 708 66.12 28.41 40.55
C LEU A 708 67.42 29.22 40.42
#